data_10048db90997bd8071d47a856b074a9c
#
_entry.id   10048db90997bd8071d47a856b074a9c
#
_cell.length_a   1.000
_cell.length_b   1.000
_cell.length_c   1.000
_cell.angle_alpha   90.00
_cell.angle_beta   90.00
_cell.angle_gamma   90.00
#
_symmetry.space_group_name_H-M   'P 1'
#
loop_
_entity.id
_entity.type
_entity.pdbx_description
1 polymer ?
#
loop_
_entity_poly.entity_id
_entity_poly.type
_entity_poly.pdbx_seq_one_letter_code
_entity_poly.pdbx_strand_id
1 'polypeptide(L)'
;MAQQLEQDRTPAAYAGVEAFARAHAKEDAGALAWLVAGYAHVLDHDYAKAIDPLNRAKPLAGDLGDYVDYYLGTSYLQTAHDAEALATLGDFDHLHPDSLLVRDAHLAYAETLAREGRAAEAAALLEKDRLPARSDFELAIGKAYAAAGEPTKAAQALANVYYNMPISVDSDAAYAELKKLPSLPPATAQQRKTRADLLMKAHRYSDAADAYRELLNAASPADRPAAQIALADALHHASRDRDARAELALLAASGDLLREHRLFILSEIEWSSGNNDAFYQAVNELREAPQNPWLEQALLSAANLHLVHHEYDQALDTYRELQQRYPTGAHASYVHWRAAWLTLRQGRNADAEKLFEEQIALYPAGGETSAALYWRARLAEEDQQLGLAHAIYQKLSQRYLNYYYADLGRQRLKALPPSADVTQHYTLLDHVPALDGKEKVEESDPPTDDLHWQKAELLGNGGLVDFAVRELQAAPGAAGSSWAPAESAKLYADNSQFDRAIELMKHTAPSYFAVDLPDLPRAYWEALFPKPYWTDLKRCAAGNGLDPYLVASLIRQESEFNPAAVSRANAIGLMQLLPKTGKLVAKQEKLKRYNPSQLYTPAVNLELGTRYFRGMVDRYAGALEYALAAYNAGTERVTDWVGQGTYRDPQEFVESIPFTETREYVQAILRNASLYKQLYGTP
;
A
#
# COMPACT_ATOMS: atom_id res chain seq x y z
N MET A 1 -23.93 6.12 -16.40
CA MET A 1 -25.09 5.60 -15.62
C MET A 1 -24.68 4.43 -14.75
N ALA A 2 -24.12 3.35 -15.30
CA ALA A 2 -23.64 2.22 -14.51
C ALA A 2 -22.60 2.64 -13.45
N GLN A 3 -21.58 3.36 -13.86
CA GLN A 3 -20.55 3.95 -12.99
C GLN A 3 -21.14 4.82 -11.87
N GLN A 4 -22.18 5.62 -12.19
CA GLN A 4 -22.87 6.44 -11.21
C GLN A 4 -23.68 5.58 -10.22
N LEU A 5 -24.28 4.47 -10.69
CA LEU A 5 -25.00 3.55 -9.83
C LEU A 5 -24.05 2.77 -8.91
N GLU A 6 -22.85 2.45 -9.38
CA GLU A 6 -21.84 1.80 -8.55
C GLU A 6 -21.34 2.71 -7.42
N GLN A 7 -21.09 3.98 -7.75
CA GLN A 7 -20.57 4.98 -6.79
C GLN A 7 -21.64 5.48 -5.81
N ASP A 8 -22.85 5.80 -6.34
CA ASP A 8 -23.94 6.43 -5.59
C ASP A 8 -25.24 5.69 -5.88
N ARG A 9 -25.56 4.64 -5.15
CA ARG A 9 -26.78 3.83 -5.29
C ARG A 9 -28.05 4.59 -4.87
N THR A 10 -28.25 5.76 -5.49
CA THR A 10 -29.43 6.59 -5.27
C THR A 10 -30.63 6.10 -6.07
N PRO A 11 -31.88 6.39 -5.65
CA PRO A 11 -33.07 6.06 -6.44
C PRO A 11 -33.04 6.59 -7.87
N ALA A 12 -32.41 7.76 -8.09
CA ALA A 12 -32.28 8.35 -9.43
C ALA A 12 -31.28 7.57 -10.30
N ALA A 13 -30.17 7.06 -9.71
CA ALA A 13 -29.22 6.23 -10.42
C ALA A 13 -29.83 4.89 -10.84
N TYR A 14 -30.56 4.21 -9.95
CA TYR A 14 -31.33 3.01 -10.28
C TYR A 14 -32.31 3.27 -11.41
N ALA A 15 -33.17 4.32 -11.30
CA ALA A 15 -34.15 4.67 -12.31
C ALA A 15 -33.51 4.95 -13.68
N GLY A 16 -32.31 5.54 -13.70
CA GLY A 16 -31.57 5.82 -14.94
C GLY A 16 -31.11 4.54 -15.64
N VAL A 17 -30.49 3.60 -14.88
CA VAL A 17 -30.02 2.30 -15.43
C VAL A 17 -31.21 1.45 -15.88
N GLU A 18 -32.29 1.37 -15.11
CA GLU A 18 -33.48 0.62 -15.46
C GLU A 18 -34.20 1.22 -16.67
N ALA A 19 -34.24 2.55 -16.80
CA ALA A 19 -34.85 3.19 -17.99
C ALA A 19 -34.07 2.86 -19.27
N PHE A 20 -32.74 2.84 -19.18
CA PHE A 20 -31.88 2.39 -20.28
C PHE A 20 -32.13 0.91 -20.60
N ALA A 21 -32.17 0.04 -19.60
CA ALA A 21 -32.42 -1.39 -19.77
C ALA A 21 -33.78 -1.65 -20.46
N ARG A 22 -34.84 -0.90 -20.10
CA ARG A 22 -36.15 -1.02 -20.75
C ARG A 22 -36.12 -0.50 -22.19
N ALA A 23 -35.39 0.57 -22.48
CA ALA A 23 -35.25 1.10 -23.82
C ALA A 23 -34.52 0.13 -24.76
N HIS A 24 -33.62 -0.66 -24.24
CA HIS A 24 -32.78 -1.65 -24.95
C HIS A 24 -33.15 -3.09 -24.63
N ALA A 25 -34.40 -3.36 -24.26
CA ALA A 25 -34.87 -4.67 -23.73
C ALA A 25 -34.71 -5.87 -24.71
N LYS A 26 -34.35 -5.65 -25.96
CA LYS A 26 -34.12 -6.69 -26.97
C LYS A 26 -32.63 -6.79 -27.38
N GLU A 27 -31.78 -6.09 -26.70
CA GLU A 27 -30.35 -5.99 -27.00
C GLU A 27 -29.53 -6.48 -25.80
N ASP A 28 -28.30 -6.98 -26.02
CA ASP A 28 -27.38 -7.42 -24.97
C ASP A 28 -27.03 -6.27 -24.00
N ALA A 29 -26.99 -5.03 -24.51
CA ALA A 29 -26.80 -3.83 -23.68
C ALA A 29 -27.92 -3.65 -22.63
N GLY A 30 -29.14 -4.03 -22.96
CA GLY A 30 -30.27 -4.02 -22.03
C GLY A 30 -30.13 -5.12 -20.96
N ALA A 31 -29.70 -6.32 -21.35
CA ALA A 31 -29.42 -7.42 -20.42
C ALA A 31 -28.29 -7.06 -19.47
N LEU A 32 -27.18 -6.47 -19.95
CA LEU A 32 -26.09 -5.96 -19.13
C LEU A 32 -26.58 -4.89 -18.13
N ALA A 33 -27.41 -3.96 -18.58
CA ALA A 33 -27.96 -2.93 -17.68
C ALA A 33 -28.86 -3.54 -16.59
N TRP A 34 -29.65 -4.59 -16.92
CA TRP A 34 -30.42 -5.33 -15.93
C TRP A 34 -29.53 -6.11 -14.96
N LEU A 35 -28.43 -6.71 -15.42
CA LEU A 35 -27.42 -7.35 -14.53
C LEU A 35 -26.83 -6.33 -13.56
N VAL A 36 -26.42 -5.17 -14.07
CA VAL A 36 -25.88 -4.07 -13.24
C VAL A 36 -26.88 -3.60 -12.18
N ALA A 37 -28.17 -3.41 -12.56
CA ALA A 37 -29.20 -3.03 -11.59
C ALA A 37 -29.45 -4.13 -10.54
N GLY A 38 -29.51 -5.37 -10.97
CA GLY A 38 -29.67 -6.52 -10.07
C GLY A 38 -28.50 -6.66 -9.09
N TYR A 39 -27.27 -6.59 -9.59
CA TYR A 39 -26.08 -6.62 -8.77
C TYR A 39 -26.00 -5.46 -7.77
N ALA A 40 -26.38 -4.24 -8.20
CA ALA A 40 -26.43 -3.10 -7.27
C ALA A 40 -27.40 -3.35 -6.10
N HIS A 41 -28.57 -3.98 -6.35
CA HIS A 41 -29.48 -4.39 -5.29
C HIS A 41 -28.86 -5.47 -4.38
N VAL A 42 -28.06 -6.40 -4.91
CA VAL A 42 -27.31 -7.39 -4.10
C VAL A 42 -26.32 -6.67 -3.19
N LEU A 43 -25.59 -5.66 -3.67
CA LEU A 43 -24.67 -4.84 -2.88
C LEU A 43 -25.39 -4.04 -1.75
N ASP A 44 -26.62 -3.65 -1.98
CA ASP A 44 -27.46 -3.00 -0.97
C ASP A 44 -28.14 -4.01 -0.01
N HIS A 45 -27.85 -5.32 -0.15
CA HIS A 45 -28.52 -6.41 0.56
C HIS A 45 -30.04 -6.45 0.34
N ASP A 46 -30.54 -5.83 -0.73
CA ASP A 46 -31.96 -5.85 -1.10
C ASP A 46 -32.23 -6.95 -2.14
N TYR A 47 -31.97 -8.18 -1.72
CA TYR A 47 -32.05 -9.36 -2.58
C TYR A 47 -33.44 -9.56 -3.22
N ALA A 48 -34.51 -9.16 -2.54
CA ALA A 48 -35.85 -9.23 -3.09
C ALA A 48 -36.03 -8.34 -4.33
N LYS A 49 -35.42 -7.17 -4.34
CA LYS A 49 -35.44 -6.28 -5.52
C LYS A 49 -34.44 -6.72 -6.61
N ALA A 50 -33.41 -7.48 -6.29
CA ALA A 50 -32.48 -8.01 -7.27
C ALA A 50 -33.13 -9.04 -8.21
N ILE A 51 -34.14 -9.79 -7.76
CA ILE A 51 -34.75 -10.92 -8.49
C ILE A 51 -35.36 -10.47 -9.83
N ASP A 52 -36.17 -9.40 -9.87
CA ASP A 52 -36.82 -8.96 -11.13
C ASP A 52 -35.82 -8.50 -12.19
N PRO A 53 -34.86 -7.60 -11.89
CA PRO A 53 -33.83 -7.23 -12.85
C PRO A 53 -33.02 -8.43 -13.38
N LEU A 54 -32.58 -9.33 -12.51
CA LEU A 54 -31.79 -10.50 -12.91
C LEU A 54 -32.60 -11.48 -13.80
N ASN A 55 -33.88 -11.69 -13.50
CA ASN A 55 -34.77 -12.46 -14.37
C ASN A 55 -34.94 -11.83 -15.74
N ARG A 56 -34.97 -10.49 -15.84
CA ARG A 56 -35.01 -9.76 -17.11
C ARG A 56 -33.69 -9.81 -17.88
N ALA A 57 -32.55 -9.88 -17.20
CA ALA A 57 -31.25 -10.04 -17.82
C ALA A 57 -31.09 -11.45 -18.45
N LYS A 58 -31.57 -12.49 -17.78
CA LYS A 58 -31.32 -13.92 -18.10
C LYS A 58 -31.51 -14.30 -19.57
N PRO A 59 -32.60 -13.90 -20.29
CA PRO A 59 -32.84 -14.36 -21.66
C PRO A 59 -31.81 -13.90 -22.69
N LEU A 60 -31.08 -12.78 -22.42
CA LEU A 60 -30.13 -12.15 -23.34
C LEU A 60 -28.76 -11.92 -22.64
N ALA A 61 -28.49 -12.68 -21.58
CA ALA A 61 -27.24 -12.53 -20.83
C ALA A 61 -25.99 -12.97 -21.62
N GLY A 62 -26.16 -13.84 -22.63
CA GLY A 62 -25.05 -14.32 -23.45
C GLY A 62 -23.89 -14.89 -22.59
N ASP A 63 -22.70 -14.40 -22.84
CA ASP A 63 -21.50 -14.81 -22.12
C ASP A 63 -21.51 -14.46 -20.63
N LEU A 64 -22.39 -13.54 -20.19
CA LEU A 64 -22.54 -13.18 -18.77
C LEU A 64 -23.66 -13.97 -18.07
N GLY A 65 -24.14 -15.08 -18.67
CA GLY A 65 -25.16 -15.95 -18.09
C GLY A 65 -24.81 -16.48 -16.72
N ASP A 66 -23.55 -16.80 -16.50
CA ASP A 66 -23.01 -17.26 -15.22
C ASP A 66 -23.15 -16.19 -14.11
N TYR A 67 -22.85 -14.92 -14.39
CA TYR A 67 -23.04 -13.83 -13.43
C TYR A 67 -24.52 -13.64 -13.09
N VAL A 68 -25.41 -13.73 -14.11
CA VAL A 68 -26.85 -13.59 -13.89
C VAL A 68 -27.38 -14.74 -13.06
N ASP A 69 -27.06 -16.00 -13.41
CA ASP A 69 -27.55 -17.17 -12.70
C ASP A 69 -27.01 -17.26 -11.28
N TYR A 70 -25.75 -16.91 -11.05
CA TYR A 70 -25.19 -16.87 -9.71
C TYR A 70 -25.88 -15.83 -8.80
N TYR A 71 -26.04 -14.59 -9.25
CA TYR A 71 -26.67 -13.54 -8.43
C TYR A 71 -28.17 -13.76 -8.27
N LEU A 72 -28.84 -14.33 -9.26
CA LEU A 72 -30.24 -14.73 -9.17
C LEU A 72 -30.43 -15.88 -8.14
N GLY A 73 -29.62 -16.93 -8.25
CA GLY A 73 -29.64 -18.05 -7.31
C GLY A 73 -29.34 -17.62 -5.87
N THR A 74 -28.33 -16.76 -5.70
CA THR A 74 -28.01 -16.17 -4.40
C THR A 74 -29.15 -15.30 -3.86
N SER A 75 -29.81 -14.52 -4.72
CA SER A 75 -30.95 -13.71 -4.32
C SER A 75 -32.15 -14.55 -3.89
N TYR A 76 -32.41 -15.69 -4.56
CA TYR A 76 -33.40 -16.67 -4.13
C TYR A 76 -33.05 -17.29 -2.78
N LEU A 77 -31.79 -17.71 -2.58
CA LEU A 77 -31.32 -18.22 -1.31
C LEU A 77 -31.56 -17.23 -0.15
N GLN A 78 -31.17 -15.97 -0.35
CA GLN A 78 -31.28 -14.93 0.69
C GLN A 78 -32.71 -14.50 0.99
N THR A 79 -33.66 -14.79 0.07
CA THR A 79 -35.08 -14.49 0.24
C THR A 79 -35.92 -15.74 0.58
N ALA A 80 -35.27 -16.84 0.89
CA ALA A 80 -35.90 -18.12 1.26
C ALA A 80 -36.80 -18.72 0.16
N HIS A 81 -36.45 -18.50 -1.12
CA HIS A 81 -37.02 -19.18 -2.27
C HIS A 81 -36.12 -20.36 -2.62
N ASP A 82 -36.07 -21.34 -1.70
CA ASP A 82 -35.09 -22.42 -1.74
C ASP A 82 -35.26 -23.35 -2.96
N ALA A 83 -36.48 -23.58 -3.42
CA ALA A 83 -36.74 -24.38 -4.63
C ALA A 83 -36.19 -23.73 -5.89
N GLU A 84 -36.37 -22.41 -6.04
CA GLU A 84 -35.84 -21.62 -7.17
C GLU A 84 -34.31 -21.51 -7.07
N ALA A 85 -33.74 -21.36 -5.87
CA ALA A 85 -32.29 -21.35 -5.65
C ALA A 85 -31.67 -22.70 -6.08
N LEU A 86 -32.25 -23.83 -5.66
CA LEU A 86 -31.80 -25.15 -6.08
C LEU A 86 -31.91 -25.37 -7.58
N ALA A 87 -33.00 -24.91 -8.21
CA ALA A 87 -33.18 -25.01 -9.66
C ALA A 87 -32.19 -24.15 -10.47
N THR A 88 -31.80 -23.00 -9.93
CA THR A 88 -30.90 -22.08 -10.62
C THR A 88 -29.44 -22.48 -10.46
N LEU A 89 -29.02 -22.97 -9.27
CA LEU A 89 -27.63 -23.27 -8.93
C LEU A 89 -27.23 -24.72 -9.12
N GLY A 90 -28.21 -25.65 -9.23
CA GLY A 90 -27.94 -27.09 -9.16
C GLY A 90 -27.13 -27.65 -10.33
N ASP A 91 -27.22 -27.05 -11.48
CA ASP A 91 -26.53 -27.45 -12.72
C ASP A 91 -25.51 -26.42 -13.20
N PHE A 92 -25.09 -25.53 -12.31
CA PHE A 92 -24.30 -24.36 -12.64
C PHE A 92 -22.94 -24.70 -13.29
N ASP A 93 -22.24 -25.68 -12.78
CA ASP A 93 -20.94 -26.14 -13.28
C ASP A 93 -21.04 -26.81 -14.68
N HIS A 94 -22.18 -27.41 -15.00
CA HIS A 94 -22.46 -27.99 -16.34
C HIS A 94 -22.87 -26.90 -17.35
N LEU A 95 -23.63 -25.88 -16.91
CA LEU A 95 -24.09 -24.79 -17.77
C LEU A 95 -22.97 -23.76 -18.02
N HIS A 96 -22.09 -23.56 -17.05
CA HIS A 96 -21.06 -22.55 -17.03
C HIS A 96 -19.68 -23.14 -16.61
N PRO A 97 -19.11 -24.12 -17.33
CA PRO A 97 -17.92 -24.86 -16.87
C PRO A 97 -16.67 -23.98 -16.77
N ASP A 98 -16.59 -22.90 -17.55
CA ASP A 98 -15.45 -21.96 -17.56
C ASP A 98 -15.70 -20.75 -16.62
N SER A 99 -16.77 -20.74 -15.84
CA SER A 99 -17.07 -19.62 -14.96
C SER A 99 -16.16 -19.55 -13.76
N LEU A 100 -15.69 -18.33 -13.45
CA LEU A 100 -14.95 -18.04 -12.21
C LEU A 100 -15.81 -18.15 -10.96
N LEU A 101 -17.13 -18.29 -11.11
CA LEU A 101 -18.12 -18.33 -10.03
C LEU A 101 -18.56 -19.75 -9.65
N VAL A 102 -18.02 -20.80 -10.30
CA VAL A 102 -18.42 -22.21 -10.01
C VAL A 102 -18.35 -22.52 -8.52
N ARG A 103 -17.24 -22.20 -7.86
CA ARG A 103 -17.09 -22.44 -6.41
C ARG A 103 -18.09 -21.64 -5.58
N ASP A 104 -18.32 -20.39 -5.93
CA ASP A 104 -19.25 -19.51 -5.22
C ASP A 104 -20.71 -20.02 -5.39
N ALA A 105 -21.05 -20.51 -6.59
CA ALA A 105 -22.33 -21.14 -6.88
C ALA A 105 -22.52 -22.45 -6.09
N HIS A 106 -21.48 -23.29 -6.00
CA HIS A 106 -21.51 -24.50 -5.18
C HIS A 106 -21.67 -24.18 -3.67
N LEU A 107 -21.06 -23.11 -3.18
CA LEU A 107 -21.25 -22.64 -1.81
C LEU A 107 -22.72 -22.27 -1.56
N ALA A 108 -23.31 -21.43 -2.40
CA ALA A 108 -24.71 -21.02 -2.28
C ALA A 108 -25.69 -22.21 -2.45
N TYR A 109 -25.37 -23.12 -3.36
CA TYR A 109 -26.14 -24.35 -3.55
C TYR A 109 -26.10 -25.28 -2.31
N ALA A 110 -24.89 -25.46 -1.74
CA ALA A 110 -24.72 -26.24 -0.53
C ALA A 110 -25.43 -25.63 0.68
N GLU A 111 -25.43 -24.31 0.82
CA GLU A 111 -26.20 -23.64 1.88
C GLU A 111 -27.71 -23.88 1.72
N THR A 112 -28.20 -23.86 0.48
CA THR A 112 -29.60 -24.14 0.20
C THR A 112 -29.95 -25.62 0.50
N LEU A 113 -29.07 -26.56 0.11
CA LEU A 113 -29.23 -27.99 0.47
C LEU A 113 -29.29 -28.21 1.98
N ALA A 114 -28.43 -27.54 2.72
CA ALA A 114 -28.40 -27.68 4.18
C ALA A 114 -29.70 -27.16 4.83
N ARG A 115 -30.30 -26.08 4.30
CA ARG A 115 -31.60 -25.53 4.74
C ARG A 115 -32.75 -26.50 4.46
N GLU A 116 -32.69 -27.21 3.35
CA GLU A 116 -33.66 -28.26 2.97
C GLU A 116 -33.41 -29.58 3.70
N GLY A 117 -32.51 -29.61 4.71
CA GLY A 117 -32.23 -30.83 5.49
C GLY A 117 -31.27 -31.81 4.82
N ARG A 118 -30.68 -31.48 3.67
CA ARG A 118 -29.74 -32.30 2.90
C ARG A 118 -28.28 -32.01 3.26
N ALA A 119 -28.00 -31.83 4.55
CA ALA A 119 -26.71 -31.39 5.07
C ALA A 119 -25.53 -32.29 4.69
N ALA A 120 -25.73 -33.58 4.61
CA ALA A 120 -24.71 -34.57 4.20
C ALA A 120 -24.29 -34.34 2.71
N GLU A 121 -25.24 -34.02 1.84
CA GLU A 121 -24.99 -33.74 0.44
C GLU A 121 -24.26 -32.40 0.31
N ALA A 122 -24.67 -31.40 1.08
CA ALA A 122 -23.97 -30.11 1.16
C ALA A 122 -22.49 -30.27 1.56
N ALA A 123 -22.22 -31.02 2.62
CA ALA A 123 -20.86 -31.30 3.07
C ALA A 123 -20.01 -32.00 1.99
N ALA A 124 -20.60 -33.01 1.32
CA ALA A 124 -19.92 -33.77 0.28
C ALA A 124 -19.59 -32.94 -0.96
N LEU A 125 -20.46 -31.99 -1.34
CA LEU A 125 -20.21 -31.04 -2.43
C LEU A 125 -19.07 -30.11 -2.08
N LEU A 126 -19.12 -29.45 -0.92
CA LEU A 126 -18.11 -28.48 -0.51
C LEU A 126 -16.73 -29.11 -0.31
N GLU A 127 -16.64 -30.38 0.11
CA GLU A 127 -15.34 -31.06 0.23
C GLU A 127 -14.63 -31.25 -1.11
N LYS A 128 -15.34 -31.32 -2.24
CA LYS A 128 -14.73 -31.41 -3.57
C LYS A 128 -13.97 -30.12 -3.91
N ASP A 129 -14.51 -28.96 -3.52
CA ASP A 129 -14.00 -27.64 -3.86
C ASP A 129 -13.32 -26.95 -2.67
N ARG A 130 -12.96 -27.72 -1.65
CA ARG A 130 -12.39 -27.18 -0.41
C ARG A 130 -11.07 -26.44 -0.61
N LEU A 131 -10.27 -26.84 -1.59
CA LEU A 131 -8.96 -26.24 -1.86
C LEU A 131 -8.97 -25.33 -3.11
N PRO A 132 -8.24 -24.21 -3.08
CA PRO A 132 -7.53 -23.64 -1.93
C PRO A 132 -8.50 -23.20 -0.81
N ALA A 133 -8.05 -23.32 0.45
CA ALA A 133 -8.92 -23.07 1.60
C ALA A 133 -9.41 -21.61 1.64
N ARG A 134 -10.72 -21.44 1.85
CA ARG A 134 -11.40 -20.15 2.05
C ARG A 134 -12.21 -20.19 3.34
N SER A 135 -12.31 -19.07 4.04
CA SER A 135 -12.99 -19.00 5.35
C SER A 135 -14.50 -19.29 5.27
N ASP A 136 -15.16 -18.78 4.23
CA ASP A 136 -16.58 -18.99 3.97
C ASP A 136 -16.89 -20.48 3.67
N PHE A 137 -16.03 -21.14 2.86
CA PHE A 137 -16.14 -22.58 2.60
C PHE A 137 -15.95 -23.42 3.87
N GLU A 138 -14.90 -23.16 4.62
CA GLU A 138 -14.62 -23.88 5.86
C GLU A 138 -15.75 -23.68 6.88
N LEU A 139 -16.31 -22.47 6.98
CA LEU A 139 -17.48 -22.18 7.81
C LEU A 139 -18.71 -22.97 7.35
N ALA A 140 -19.00 -22.97 6.05
CA ALA A 140 -20.13 -23.73 5.49
C ALA A 140 -19.96 -25.24 5.66
N ILE A 141 -18.75 -25.77 5.40
CA ILE A 141 -18.40 -27.18 5.67
C ILE A 141 -18.64 -27.52 7.14
N GLY A 142 -18.17 -26.66 8.05
CA GLY A 142 -18.38 -26.87 9.48
C GLY A 142 -19.84 -26.90 9.89
N LYS A 143 -20.66 -26.00 9.39
CA LYS A 143 -22.11 -25.97 9.60
C LYS A 143 -22.80 -27.20 9.00
N ALA A 144 -22.43 -27.58 7.78
CA ALA A 144 -23.00 -28.75 7.11
C ALA A 144 -22.69 -30.05 7.87
N TYR A 145 -21.44 -30.24 8.31
CA TYR A 145 -21.09 -31.42 9.16
C TYR A 145 -21.80 -31.41 10.52
N ALA A 146 -21.94 -30.23 11.15
CA ALA A 146 -22.69 -30.15 12.41
C ALA A 146 -24.14 -30.54 12.22
N ALA A 147 -24.80 -30.09 11.16
CA ALA A 147 -26.18 -30.45 10.82
C ALA A 147 -26.32 -31.95 10.39
N ALA A 148 -25.30 -32.50 9.77
CA ALA A 148 -25.25 -33.92 9.39
C ALA A 148 -24.93 -34.87 10.56
N GLY A 149 -24.67 -34.34 11.77
CA GLY A 149 -24.36 -35.13 12.95
C GLY A 149 -22.91 -35.61 13.03
N GLU A 150 -21.99 -34.95 12.35
CA GLU A 150 -20.55 -35.26 12.34
C GLU A 150 -19.72 -34.18 13.10
N PRO A 151 -19.86 -34.11 14.46
CA PRO A 151 -19.30 -33.01 15.24
C PRO A 151 -17.76 -32.91 15.18
N THR A 152 -17.05 -34.02 14.97
CA THR A 152 -15.59 -34.03 14.87
C THR A 152 -15.10 -33.31 13.61
N LYS A 153 -15.72 -33.61 12.46
CA LYS A 153 -15.39 -32.91 11.20
C LYS A 153 -15.81 -31.45 11.25
N ALA A 154 -16.98 -31.18 11.84
CA ALA A 154 -17.44 -29.81 12.08
C ALA A 154 -16.42 -29.03 12.91
N ALA A 155 -15.92 -29.57 14.02
CA ALA A 155 -14.93 -28.92 14.86
C ALA A 155 -13.61 -28.64 14.12
N GLN A 156 -13.17 -29.54 13.25
CA GLN A 156 -11.96 -29.36 12.46
C GLN A 156 -12.09 -28.17 11.49
N ALA A 157 -13.17 -28.10 10.71
CA ALA A 157 -13.40 -27.04 9.75
C ALA A 157 -13.57 -25.67 10.44
N LEU A 158 -14.39 -25.61 11.49
CA LEU A 158 -14.62 -24.36 12.25
C LEU A 158 -13.37 -23.90 12.98
N ALA A 159 -12.58 -24.81 13.55
CA ALA A 159 -11.30 -24.48 14.17
C ALA A 159 -10.28 -23.97 13.14
N ASN A 160 -10.30 -24.47 11.92
CA ASN A 160 -9.44 -23.96 10.84
C ASN A 160 -9.72 -22.47 10.57
N VAL A 161 -10.98 -22.08 10.47
CA VAL A 161 -11.35 -20.66 10.32
C VAL A 161 -10.88 -19.84 11.50
N TYR A 162 -11.24 -20.26 12.72
CA TYR A 162 -10.98 -19.44 13.92
C TYR A 162 -9.49 -19.29 14.22
N TYR A 163 -8.69 -20.37 14.11
CA TYR A 163 -7.28 -20.32 14.49
C TYR A 163 -6.34 -19.96 13.34
N ASN A 164 -6.65 -20.36 12.11
CA ASN A 164 -5.74 -20.18 10.97
C ASN A 164 -6.17 -19.05 10.03
N MET A 165 -7.41 -18.54 10.15
CA MET A 165 -7.94 -17.43 9.34
C MET A 165 -8.55 -16.32 10.22
N PRO A 166 -7.88 -15.88 11.30
CA PRO A 166 -8.48 -15.01 12.32
C PRO A 166 -8.84 -13.61 11.83
N ILE A 167 -8.31 -13.18 10.69
CA ILE A 167 -8.59 -11.87 10.09
C ILE A 167 -9.78 -11.92 9.11
N SER A 168 -10.32 -13.10 8.82
CA SER A 168 -11.48 -13.24 7.96
C SER A 168 -12.75 -12.76 8.67
N VAL A 169 -13.72 -12.33 7.87
CA VAL A 169 -15.05 -11.91 8.37
C VAL A 169 -15.81 -13.06 9.02
N ASP A 170 -15.45 -14.31 8.70
CA ASP A 170 -16.10 -15.53 9.17
C ASP A 170 -15.56 -16.04 10.51
N SER A 171 -14.46 -15.48 11.01
CA SER A 171 -13.77 -15.98 12.20
C SER A 171 -14.66 -16.01 13.45
N ASP A 172 -15.42 -14.95 13.70
CA ASP A 172 -16.31 -14.88 14.87
C ASP A 172 -17.51 -15.79 14.72
N ALA A 173 -18.07 -15.91 13.51
CA ALA A 173 -19.15 -16.83 13.21
C ALA A 173 -18.70 -18.30 13.40
N ALA A 174 -17.51 -18.64 12.92
CA ALA A 174 -16.94 -19.97 13.12
C ALA A 174 -16.75 -20.31 14.60
N TYR A 175 -16.27 -19.35 15.41
CA TYR A 175 -16.14 -19.56 16.85
C TYR A 175 -17.50 -19.73 17.54
N ALA A 176 -18.51 -18.97 17.10
CA ALA A 176 -19.86 -19.11 17.62
C ALA A 176 -20.43 -20.50 17.34
N GLU A 177 -20.26 -21.02 16.14
CA GLU A 177 -20.68 -22.39 15.77
C GLU A 177 -19.87 -23.47 16.51
N LEU A 178 -18.57 -23.26 16.63
CA LEU A 178 -17.68 -24.17 17.35
C LEU A 178 -18.14 -24.41 18.82
N LYS A 179 -18.59 -23.32 19.48
CA LYS A 179 -19.12 -23.40 20.86
C LYS A 179 -20.44 -24.14 20.99
N LYS A 180 -21.22 -24.32 19.93
CA LYS A 180 -22.49 -25.05 19.96
C LYS A 180 -22.30 -26.58 19.85
N LEU A 181 -21.10 -27.01 19.47
CA LEU A 181 -20.85 -28.48 19.31
C LEU A 181 -20.90 -29.19 20.65
N PRO A 182 -21.43 -30.44 20.69
CA PRO A 182 -21.63 -31.21 21.92
C PRO A 182 -20.31 -31.51 22.67
N SER A 183 -19.23 -31.61 21.96
CA SER A 183 -17.89 -31.76 22.53
C SER A 183 -16.91 -30.88 21.77
N LEU A 184 -16.30 -29.92 22.45
CA LEU A 184 -15.26 -29.05 21.89
C LEU A 184 -13.89 -29.62 22.28
N PRO A 185 -13.07 -30.12 21.33
CA PRO A 185 -11.71 -30.52 21.65
C PRO A 185 -10.94 -29.27 22.13
N PRO A 186 -10.12 -29.39 23.20
CA PRO A 186 -9.34 -28.26 23.68
C PRO A 186 -8.37 -27.80 22.59
N ALA A 187 -8.33 -26.50 22.38
CA ALA A 187 -7.38 -25.91 21.44
C ALA A 187 -5.93 -26.20 21.86
N THR A 188 -5.09 -26.56 20.93
CA THR A 188 -3.67 -26.75 21.17
C THR A 188 -2.95 -25.43 21.41
N ALA A 189 -1.81 -25.47 22.10
CA ALA A 189 -0.96 -24.28 22.25
C ALA A 189 -0.55 -23.70 20.89
N GLN A 190 -0.27 -24.56 19.92
CA GLN A 190 0.09 -24.15 18.56
C GLN A 190 -1.05 -23.39 17.86
N GLN A 191 -2.28 -23.86 17.95
CA GLN A 191 -3.43 -23.16 17.38
C GLN A 191 -3.63 -21.76 17.98
N ARG A 192 -3.56 -21.64 19.32
CA ARG A 192 -3.63 -20.34 19.99
C ARG A 192 -2.51 -19.41 19.56
N LYS A 193 -1.29 -19.94 19.49
CA LYS A 193 -0.13 -19.17 19.02
C LYS A 193 -0.30 -18.70 17.58
N THR A 194 -0.69 -19.57 16.67
CA THR A 194 -0.92 -19.24 15.26
C THR A 194 -1.94 -18.10 15.12
N ARG A 195 -3.07 -18.19 15.85
CA ARG A 195 -4.07 -17.12 15.86
C ARG A 195 -3.49 -15.79 16.32
N ALA A 196 -2.78 -15.78 17.44
CA ALA A 196 -2.21 -14.58 18.02
C ALA A 196 -1.15 -13.96 17.09
N ASP A 197 -0.26 -14.76 16.52
CA ASP A 197 0.78 -14.31 15.59
C ASP A 197 0.17 -13.71 14.30
N LEU A 198 -0.87 -14.32 13.75
CA LEU A 198 -1.56 -13.81 12.56
C LEU A 198 -2.27 -12.47 12.83
N LEU A 199 -2.91 -12.33 13.99
CA LEU A 199 -3.53 -11.07 14.41
C LEU A 199 -2.48 -9.98 14.62
N MET A 200 -1.34 -10.31 15.24
CA MET A 200 -0.20 -9.40 15.43
C MET A 200 0.35 -8.92 14.08
N LYS A 201 0.59 -9.85 13.16
CA LYS A 201 1.05 -9.56 11.79
C LYS A 201 0.07 -8.69 11.00
N ALA A 202 -1.22 -8.85 11.25
CA ALA A 202 -2.28 -8.05 10.62
C ALA A 202 -2.52 -6.69 11.32
N HIS A 203 -1.67 -6.31 12.28
CA HIS A 203 -1.80 -5.09 13.08
C HIS A 203 -3.11 -4.99 13.89
N ARG A 204 -3.78 -6.13 14.13
CA ARG A 204 -4.95 -6.21 15.01
C ARG A 204 -4.50 -6.41 16.47
N TYR A 205 -3.76 -5.45 16.96
CA TYR A 205 -3.01 -5.57 18.23
C TYR A 205 -3.85 -5.84 19.45
N SER A 206 -5.04 -5.25 19.54
CA SER A 206 -5.95 -5.51 20.68
C SER A 206 -6.41 -6.97 20.69
N ASP A 207 -6.80 -7.49 19.53
CA ASP A 207 -7.24 -8.89 19.39
C ASP A 207 -6.06 -9.86 19.58
N ALA A 208 -4.86 -9.47 19.10
CA ALA A 208 -3.64 -10.22 19.34
C ALA A 208 -3.32 -10.32 20.83
N ALA A 209 -3.43 -9.20 21.58
CA ALA A 209 -3.20 -9.20 23.03
C ALA A 209 -4.17 -10.13 23.76
N ASP A 210 -5.43 -10.16 23.37
CA ASP A 210 -6.41 -11.08 23.95
C ASP A 210 -6.10 -12.54 23.61
N ALA A 211 -5.69 -12.83 22.37
CA ALA A 211 -5.27 -14.17 21.96
C ALA A 211 -3.97 -14.64 22.65
N TYR A 212 -2.99 -13.75 22.83
CA TYR A 212 -1.78 -14.07 23.62
C TYR A 212 -2.08 -14.28 25.10
N ARG A 213 -3.07 -13.58 25.65
CA ARG A 213 -3.54 -13.81 27.04
C ARG A 213 -4.17 -15.21 27.18
N GLU A 214 -4.94 -15.66 26.20
CA GLU A 214 -5.46 -17.03 26.18
C GLU A 214 -4.33 -18.07 26.04
N LEU A 215 -3.34 -17.77 25.21
CA LEU A 215 -2.14 -18.62 25.09
C LEU A 215 -1.37 -18.69 26.41
N LEU A 216 -1.14 -17.56 27.07
CA LEU A 216 -0.44 -17.47 28.34
C LEU A 216 -1.12 -18.27 29.46
N ASN A 217 -2.46 -18.20 29.50
CA ASN A 217 -3.27 -18.94 30.48
C ASN A 217 -3.18 -20.47 30.29
N ALA A 218 -2.97 -20.91 29.05
CA ALA A 218 -2.86 -22.32 28.69
C ALA A 218 -1.41 -22.82 28.55
N ALA A 219 -0.43 -21.93 28.68
CA ALA A 219 0.97 -22.23 28.45
C ALA A 219 1.57 -23.12 29.56
N SER A 220 2.46 -24.05 29.17
CA SER A 220 3.28 -24.77 30.12
C SER A 220 4.22 -23.80 30.87
N PRO A 221 4.75 -24.18 32.03
CA PRO A 221 5.74 -23.36 32.74
C PRO A 221 6.95 -22.98 31.89
N ALA A 222 7.37 -23.83 30.94
CA ALA A 222 8.48 -23.57 30.03
C ALA A 222 8.15 -22.56 28.94
N ASP A 223 6.91 -22.57 28.42
CA ASP A 223 6.46 -21.69 27.34
C ASP A 223 5.90 -20.36 27.84
N ARG A 224 5.58 -20.30 29.13
CA ARG A 224 4.94 -19.14 29.76
C ARG A 224 5.67 -17.82 29.54
N PRO A 225 7.01 -17.73 29.71
CA PRO A 225 7.74 -16.49 29.48
C PRO A 225 7.66 -15.99 28.04
N ALA A 226 7.72 -16.88 27.05
CA ALA A 226 7.61 -16.53 25.65
C ALA A 226 6.19 -16.01 25.30
N ALA A 227 5.15 -16.61 25.85
CA ALA A 227 3.77 -16.13 25.68
C ALA A 227 3.54 -14.77 26.38
N GLN A 228 4.19 -14.55 27.53
CA GLN A 228 4.05 -13.34 28.31
C GLN A 228 4.73 -12.15 27.66
N ILE A 229 5.91 -12.33 27.06
CA ILE A 229 6.59 -11.25 26.34
C ILE A 229 5.86 -10.90 25.06
N ALA A 230 5.30 -11.87 24.34
CA ALA A 230 4.49 -11.63 23.16
C ALA A 230 3.18 -10.88 23.52
N LEU A 231 2.58 -11.18 24.68
CA LEU A 231 1.44 -10.41 25.19
C LEU A 231 1.84 -8.96 25.50
N ALA A 232 3.00 -8.74 26.13
CA ALA A 232 3.47 -7.39 26.45
C ALA A 232 3.73 -6.57 25.19
N ASP A 233 4.31 -7.17 24.17
CA ASP A 233 4.56 -6.55 22.87
C ASP A 233 3.23 -6.16 22.18
N ALA A 234 2.25 -7.09 22.12
CA ALA A 234 0.93 -6.81 21.57
C ALA A 234 0.18 -5.70 22.33
N LEU A 235 0.31 -5.65 23.66
CA LEU A 235 -0.27 -4.61 24.51
C LEU A 235 0.36 -3.24 24.22
N HIS A 236 1.67 -3.17 24.06
CA HIS A 236 2.36 -1.93 23.68
C HIS A 236 1.85 -1.42 22.33
N HIS A 237 1.84 -2.26 21.30
CA HIS A 237 1.33 -1.88 19.98
C HIS A 237 -0.17 -1.50 19.99
N ALA A 238 -0.95 -2.05 20.95
CA ALA A 238 -2.33 -1.64 21.20
C ALA A 238 -2.46 -0.33 22.02
N SER A 239 -1.34 0.38 22.28
CA SER A 239 -1.28 1.59 23.13
C SER A 239 -1.76 1.36 24.58
N ARG A 240 -1.58 0.12 25.08
CA ARG A 240 -1.88 -0.29 26.45
C ARG A 240 -0.60 -0.42 27.28
N ASP A 241 0.23 0.62 27.28
CA ASP A 241 1.59 0.62 27.83
C ASP A 241 1.62 0.32 29.35
N ARG A 242 0.58 0.74 30.09
CA ARG A 242 0.49 0.39 31.50
C ARG A 242 0.39 -1.13 31.72
N ASP A 243 -0.43 -1.80 30.92
CA ASP A 243 -0.61 -3.23 31.02
C ASP A 243 0.64 -3.97 30.51
N ALA A 244 1.26 -3.47 29.42
CA ALA A 244 2.51 -3.99 28.91
C ALA A 244 3.62 -3.95 29.96
N ARG A 245 3.82 -2.81 30.65
CA ARG A 245 4.79 -2.68 31.77
C ARG A 245 4.52 -3.67 32.89
N ALA A 246 3.26 -3.92 33.24
CA ALA A 246 2.90 -4.88 34.27
C ALA A 246 3.34 -6.31 33.89
N GLU A 247 3.07 -6.73 32.63
CA GLU A 247 3.51 -8.04 32.12
C GLU A 247 5.05 -8.16 32.06
N LEU A 248 5.74 -7.09 31.62
CA LEU A 248 7.20 -7.06 31.56
C LEU A 248 7.85 -7.10 32.97
N ALA A 249 7.22 -6.49 33.98
CA ALA A 249 7.69 -6.56 35.35
C ALA A 249 7.65 -7.98 35.92
N LEU A 250 6.67 -8.80 35.53
CA LEU A 250 6.59 -10.22 35.91
C LEU A 250 7.69 -11.07 35.25
N LEU A 251 8.22 -10.65 34.10
CA LEU A 251 9.30 -11.33 33.41
C LEU A 251 10.69 -11.02 33.97
N ALA A 252 10.87 -9.99 34.79
CA ALA A 252 12.15 -9.50 35.29
C ALA A 252 13.02 -10.56 36.05
N ALA A 253 12.45 -11.71 36.36
CA ALA A 253 13.08 -12.80 37.03
C ALA A 253 13.42 -14.02 36.14
N SER A 254 13.12 -13.97 34.80
CA SER A 254 13.03 -15.16 33.96
C SER A 254 14.11 -15.30 32.88
N GLY A 255 15.39 -15.18 33.22
CA GLY A 255 16.51 -15.63 32.36
C GLY A 255 16.92 -14.66 31.24
N ASP A 256 18.17 -14.80 30.79
CA ASP A 256 18.88 -13.81 29.95
C ASP A 256 18.32 -13.63 28.54
N LEU A 257 17.83 -14.68 27.89
CA LEU A 257 17.32 -14.60 26.51
C LEU A 257 16.08 -13.71 26.34
N LEU A 258 15.29 -13.57 27.40
CA LEU A 258 14.11 -12.70 27.37
C LEU A 258 14.40 -11.29 27.89
N ARG A 259 15.54 -11.10 28.58
CA ARG A 259 15.94 -9.80 29.12
C ARG A 259 16.12 -8.77 28.01
N GLU A 260 16.80 -9.10 26.94
CA GLU A 260 17.05 -8.18 25.84
C GLU A 260 15.73 -7.80 25.13
N HIS A 261 14.87 -8.76 24.85
CA HIS A 261 13.57 -8.47 24.26
C HIS A 261 12.70 -7.62 25.19
N ARG A 262 12.71 -7.92 26.49
CA ARG A 262 12.01 -7.12 27.51
C ARG A 262 12.52 -5.68 27.57
N LEU A 263 13.82 -5.47 27.55
CA LEU A 263 14.45 -4.15 27.54
C LEU A 263 14.12 -3.38 26.27
N PHE A 264 14.08 -4.08 25.13
CA PHE A 264 13.68 -3.48 23.86
C PHE A 264 12.24 -2.96 23.92
N ILE A 265 11.26 -3.78 24.31
CA ILE A 265 9.88 -3.34 24.45
C ILE A 265 9.75 -2.17 25.45
N LEU A 266 10.48 -2.22 26.57
CA LEU A 266 10.53 -1.10 27.51
C LEU A 266 11.07 0.16 26.85
N SER A 267 12.13 0.07 26.04
CA SER A 267 12.68 1.23 25.33
C SER A 267 11.63 1.84 24.37
N GLU A 268 10.91 1.03 23.62
CA GLU A 268 9.85 1.52 22.72
C GLU A 268 8.71 2.22 23.50
N ILE A 269 8.31 1.66 24.65
CA ILE A 269 7.32 2.27 25.54
C ILE A 269 7.81 3.62 26.09
N GLU A 270 9.08 3.73 26.51
CA GLU A 270 9.65 4.97 27.04
C GLU A 270 9.75 6.03 25.94
N TRP A 271 10.17 5.62 24.72
CA TRP A 271 10.23 6.50 23.57
C TRP A 271 8.82 7.05 23.20
N SER A 272 7.84 6.17 23.07
CA SER A 272 6.45 6.57 22.74
C SER A 272 5.82 7.49 23.80
N SER A 273 6.24 7.33 25.04
CA SER A 273 5.82 8.18 26.18
C SER A 273 6.57 9.51 26.25
N GLY A 274 7.60 9.74 25.43
CA GLY A 274 8.46 10.92 25.44
C GLY A 274 9.43 10.95 26.63
N ASN A 275 9.65 9.83 27.30
CA ASN A 275 10.59 9.71 28.43
C ASN A 275 11.98 9.32 27.92
N ASN A 276 12.66 10.29 27.31
CA ASN A 276 13.94 10.06 26.63
C ASN A 276 15.04 9.53 27.56
N ASP A 277 15.10 9.96 28.82
CA ASP A 277 16.10 9.51 29.77
C ASP A 277 15.97 8.00 30.04
N ALA A 278 14.75 7.53 30.30
CA ALA A 278 14.50 6.10 30.51
C ALA A 278 14.68 5.28 29.22
N PHE A 279 14.36 5.85 28.06
CA PHE A 279 14.68 5.24 26.76
C PHE A 279 16.17 5.00 26.60
N TYR A 280 17.01 6.04 26.78
CA TYR A 280 18.46 5.89 26.67
C TYR A 280 19.03 4.97 27.74
N GLN A 281 18.47 4.96 28.96
CA GLN A 281 18.87 3.98 29.99
C GLN A 281 18.63 2.54 29.50
N ALA A 282 17.46 2.23 28.97
CA ALA A 282 17.14 0.89 28.45
C ALA A 282 18.06 0.50 27.27
N VAL A 283 18.35 1.43 26.36
CA VAL A 283 19.30 1.21 25.26
C VAL A 283 20.71 0.94 25.81
N ASN A 284 21.17 1.66 26.84
CA ASN A 284 22.45 1.44 27.45
C ASN A 284 22.54 0.07 28.13
N GLU A 285 21.48 -0.38 28.79
CA GLU A 285 21.42 -1.73 29.36
C GLU A 285 21.45 -2.82 28.26
N LEU A 286 20.85 -2.56 27.08
CA LEU A 286 20.96 -3.45 25.92
C LEU A 286 22.38 -3.52 25.34
N ARG A 287 23.16 -2.43 25.42
CA ARG A 287 24.56 -2.40 24.96
C ARG A 287 25.49 -3.35 25.75
N GLU A 288 25.13 -3.66 27.00
CA GLU A 288 25.89 -4.60 27.84
C GLU A 288 25.80 -6.05 27.35
N ALA A 289 24.74 -6.40 26.62
CA ALA A 289 24.56 -7.72 26.04
C ALA A 289 25.36 -7.84 24.73
N PRO A 290 26.08 -8.96 24.48
CA PRO A 290 26.71 -9.18 23.19
C PRO A 290 25.65 -9.29 22.11
N GLN A 291 26.04 -9.05 20.88
CA GLN A 291 25.19 -9.00 19.64
C GLN A 291 23.81 -9.64 19.77
N ASN A 292 22.78 -8.82 19.83
CA ASN A 292 21.40 -9.27 19.84
C ASN A 292 20.58 -8.46 18.82
N PRO A 293 19.51 -9.02 18.21
CA PRO A 293 18.74 -8.34 17.17
C PRO A 293 18.01 -7.09 17.69
N TRP A 294 17.70 -7.03 18.97
CA TRP A 294 16.97 -5.93 19.60
C TRP A 294 17.84 -4.68 19.74
N LEU A 295 19.14 -4.86 19.97
CA LEU A 295 20.09 -3.75 20.09
C LEU A 295 20.25 -3.02 18.75
N GLU A 296 20.24 -3.73 17.61
CA GLU A 296 20.33 -3.09 16.29
C GLU A 296 19.19 -2.06 16.11
N GLN A 297 17.98 -2.47 16.40
CA GLN A 297 16.81 -1.60 16.26
C GLN A 297 16.79 -0.48 17.32
N ALA A 298 17.13 -0.78 18.56
CA ALA A 298 17.20 0.19 19.64
C ALA A 298 18.26 1.29 19.38
N LEU A 299 19.43 0.92 18.84
CA LEU A 299 20.47 1.87 18.45
C LEU A 299 20.03 2.74 17.26
N LEU A 300 19.29 2.17 16.29
CA LEU A 300 18.74 2.94 15.18
C LEU A 300 17.74 3.98 15.68
N SER A 301 16.83 3.59 16.57
CA SER A 301 15.88 4.50 17.21
C SER A 301 16.61 5.59 18.01
N ALA A 302 17.67 5.23 18.74
CA ALA A 302 18.47 6.19 19.52
C ALA A 302 19.21 7.20 18.61
N ALA A 303 19.83 6.75 17.52
CA ALA A 303 20.51 7.61 16.57
C ALA A 303 19.53 8.60 15.90
N ASN A 304 18.36 8.10 15.51
CA ASN A 304 17.30 8.95 14.92
C ASN A 304 16.74 9.96 15.93
N LEU A 305 16.59 9.58 17.20
CA LEU A 305 16.13 10.48 18.25
C LEU A 305 17.14 11.61 18.52
N HIS A 306 18.43 11.28 18.62
CA HIS A 306 19.50 12.29 18.69
C HIS A 306 19.45 13.25 17.49
N LEU A 307 19.19 12.72 16.28
CA LEU A 307 19.08 13.53 15.08
C LEU A 307 17.90 14.52 15.14
N VAL A 308 16.74 14.04 15.63
CA VAL A 308 15.53 14.89 15.81
C VAL A 308 15.76 15.98 16.86
N HIS A 309 16.57 15.69 17.88
CA HIS A 309 16.93 16.65 18.93
C HIS A 309 18.13 17.53 18.57
N HIS A 310 18.64 17.43 17.31
CA HIS A 310 19.81 18.17 16.82
C HIS A 310 21.13 17.87 17.58
N GLU A 311 21.19 16.72 18.21
CA GLU A 311 22.36 16.19 18.92
C GLU A 311 23.26 15.42 17.92
N TYR A 312 23.81 16.18 16.95
CA TYR A 312 24.44 15.59 15.76
C TYR A 312 25.69 14.75 16.06
N ASP A 313 26.47 15.10 17.10
CA ASP A 313 27.63 14.32 17.50
C ASP A 313 27.21 12.96 18.08
N GLN A 314 26.22 12.96 18.95
CA GLN A 314 25.68 11.73 19.54
C GLN A 314 24.99 10.84 18.46
N ALA A 315 24.27 11.47 17.52
CA ALA A 315 23.69 10.76 16.39
C ALA A 315 24.79 10.07 15.55
N LEU A 316 25.84 10.80 15.20
CA LEU A 316 26.98 10.27 14.43
C LEU A 316 27.66 9.11 15.16
N ASP A 317 27.97 9.27 16.45
CA ASP A 317 28.63 8.23 17.25
C ASP A 317 27.76 6.97 17.35
N THR A 318 26.45 7.14 17.52
CA THR A 318 25.51 6.01 17.58
C THR A 318 25.36 5.31 16.22
N TYR A 319 25.31 6.05 15.09
CA TYR A 319 25.32 5.43 13.76
C TYR A 319 26.63 4.66 13.51
N ARG A 320 27.77 5.17 13.94
CA ARG A 320 29.07 4.49 13.82
C ARG A 320 29.13 3.22 14.68
N GLU A 321 28.63 3.28 15.92
CA GLU A 321 28.50 2.10 16.77
C GLU A 321 27.65 1.04 16.07
N LEU A 322 26.51 1.43 15.53
CA LEU A 322 25.58 0.53 14.83
C LEU A 322 26.26 -0.12 13.62
N GLN A 323 26.97 0.66 12.81
CA GLN A 323 27.73 0.17 11.66
C GLN A 323 28.82 -0.85 12.07
N GLN A 324 29.55 -0.58 13.16
CA GLN A 324 30.60 -1.47 13.65
C GLN A 324 30.05 -2.78 14.19
N ARG A 325 28.93 -2.75 14.90
CA ARG A 325 28.29 -3.94 15.49
C ARG A 325 27.52 -4.78 14.46
N TYR A 326 26.87 -4.13 13.49
CA TYR A 326 25.98 -4.76 12.52
C TYR A 326 26.30 -4.34 11.06
N PRO A 327 27.50 -4.63 10.55
CA PRO A 327 27.96 -4.17 9.24
C PRO A 327 27.16 -4.75 8.06
N THR A 328 26.43 -5.85 8.29
CA THR A 328 25.56 -6.53 7.32
C THR A 328 24.10 -6.58 7.80
N GLY A 329 23.76 -5.79 8.81
CA GLY A 329 22.39 -5.69 9.32
C GLY A 329 21.40 -5.12 8.30
N ALA A 330 20.12 -5.25 8.60
CA ALA A 330 19.06 -4.80 7.69
C ALA A 330 19.16 -3.31 7.35
N HIS A 331 19.72 -2.49 8.23
CA HIS A 331 19.84 -1.04 8.08
C HIS A 331 21.27 -0.57 7.76
N ALA A 332 22.20 -1.48 7.47
CA ALA A 332 23.63 -1.16 7.33
C ALA A 332 23.90 -0.06 6.26
N SER A 333 23.27 -0.13 5.09
CA SER A 333 23.40 0.90 4.03
C SER A 333 22.92 2.26 4.51
N TYR A 334 21.72 2.32 5.07
CA TYR A 334 21.13 3.57 5.60
C TYR A 334 21.99 4.19 6.71
N VAL A 335 22.43 3.38 7.66
CA VAL A 335 23.23 3.81 8.80
C VAL A 335 24.58 4.38 8.35
N HIS A 336 25.25 3.70 7.43
CA HIS A 336 26.51 4.16 6.84
C HIS A 336 26.34 5.50 6.12
N TRP A 337 25.26 5.60 5.31
CA TRP A 337 24.90 6.83 4.63
C TRP A 337 24.66 8.00 5.61
N ARG A 338 23.89 7.76 6.69
CA ARG A 338 23.62 8.82 7.69
C ARG A 338 24.88 9.29 8.38
N ALA A 339 25.80 8.37 8.72
CA ALA A 339 27.09 8.72 9.27
C ALA A 339 27.95 9.53 8.30
N ALA A 340 27.99 9.15 7.02
CA ALA A 340 28.68 9.89 5.96
C ALA A 340 28.10 11.29 5.80
N TRP A 341 26.77 11.41 5.75
CA TRP A 341 26.06 12.68 5.64
C TRP A 341 26.35 13.62 6.80
N LEU A 342 26.25 13.15 8.06
CA LEU A 342 26.55 13.96 9.23
C LEU A 342 28.02 14.39 9.27
N THR A 343 28.93 13.54 8.81
CA THR A 343 30.36 13.88 8.69
C THR A 343 30.58 15.06 7.72
N LEU A 344 29.86 15.05 6.56
CA LEU A 344 29.89 16.19 5.64
C LEU A 344 29.31 17.45 6.28
N ARG A 345 28.17 17.32 6.98
CA ARG A 345 27.51 18.46 7.64
C ARG A 345 28.36 19.11 8.76
N GLN A 346 29.29 18.37 9.32
CA GLN A 346 30.30 18.89 10.28
C GLN A 346 31.49 19.58 9.57
N GLY A 347 31.48 19.71 8.25
CA GLY A 347 32.57 20.32 7.46
C GLY A 347 33.81 19.44 7.31
N ARG A 348 33.72 18.17 7.61
CA ARG A 348 34.81 17.19 7.52
C ARG A 348 34.82 16.55 6.11
N ASN A 349 35.05 17.40 5.09
CA ASN A 349 34.90 17.01 3.69
C ASN A 349 35.76 15.81 3.31
N ALA A 350 37.04 15.78 3.66
CA ALA A 350 37.95 14.66 3.32
C ALA A 350 37.56 13.32 3.95
N ASP A 351 36.95 13.34 5.13
CA ASP A 351 36.42 12.11 5.75
C ASP A 351 35.08 11.69 5.09
N ALA A 352 34.23 12.67 4.75
CA ALA A 352 32.97 12.42 4.07
C ALA A 352 33.19 11.82 2.67
N GLU A 353 34.19 12.29 1.91
CA GLU A 353 34.57 11.70 0.62
C GLU A 353 34.87 10.19 0.75
N LYS A 354 35.70 9.82 1.72
CA LYS A 354 36.03 8.41 1.97
C LYS A 354 34.78 7.59 2.29
N LEU A 355 33.91 8.12 3.14
CA LEU A 355 32.68 7.45 3.52
C LEU A 355 31.70 7.31 2.34
N PHE A 356 31.62 8.32 1.45
CA PHE A 356 30.81 8.20 0.23
C PHE A 356 31.37 7.14 -0.73
N GLU A 357 32.70 7.06 -0.87
CA GLU A 357 33.35 6.03 -1.69
C GLU A 357 33.16 4.63 -1.05
N GLU A 358 33.24 4.52 0.27
CA GLU A 358 32.93 3.29 1.02
C GLU A 358 31.44 2.90 0.84
N GLN A 359 30.50 3.85 0.89
CA GLN A 359 29.08 3.59 0.65
C GLN A 359 28.87 2.97 -0.74
N ILE A 360 29.50 3.52 -1.77
CA ILE A 360 29.40 3.03 -3.13
C ILE A 360 30.00 1.62 -3.27
N ALA A 361 31.11 1.36 -2.59
CA ALA A 361 31.81 0.08 -2.68
C ALA A 361 31.13 -1.04 -1.88
N LEU A 362 30.68 -0.74 -0.65
CA LEU A 362 30.10 -1.73 0.26
C LEU A 362 28.62 -2.01 -0.01
N TYR A 363 27.87 -0.99 -0.46
CA TYR A 363 26.42 -1.07 -0.63
C TYR A 363 25.98 -0.63 -2.04
N PRO A 364 26.54 -1.21 -3.13
CA PRO A 364 26.29 -0.76 -4.50
C PRO A 364 24.83 -0.87 -4.94
N ALA A 365 24.05 -1.76 -4.30
CA ALA A 365 22.61 -1.92 -4.51
C ALA A 365 21.75 -1.15 -3.48
N GLY A 366 22.37 -0.43 -2.53
CA GLY A 366 21.66 0.32 -1.51
C GLY A 366 20.86 1.49 -2.09
N GLY A 367 19.73 1.82 -1.47
CA GLY A 367 18.88 2.95 -1.87
C GLY A 367 19.62 4.29 -1.83
N GLU A 368 20.59 4.42 -0.93
CA GLU A 368 21.37 5.64 -0.68
C GLU A 368 22.55 5.82 -1.64
N THR A 369 22.89 4.81 -2.46
CA THR A 369 24.08 4.86 -3.33
C THR A 369 23.98 5.96 -4.39
N SER A 370 22.77 6.25 -4.88
CA SER A 370 22.56 7.38 -5.80
C SER A 370 22.84 8.74 -5.14
N ALA A 371 22.51 8.89 -3.84
CA ALA A 371 22.86 10.06 -3.05
C ALA A 371 24.37 10.15 -2.82
N ALA A 372 25.03 9.04 -2.47
CA ALA A 372 26.48 9.00 -2.27
C ALA A 372 27.25 9.41 -3.54
N LEU A 373 26.85 8.92 -4.71
CA LEU A 373 27.41 9.33 -5.98
C LEU A 373 27.24 10.84 -6.21
N TYR A 374 26.03 11.37 -6.02
CA TYR A 374 25.77 12.80 -6.22
C TYR A 374 26.63 13.67 -5.31
N TRP A 375 26.66 13.38 -4.01
CA TRP A 375 27.41 14.20 -3.05
C TRP A 375 28.92 14.02 -3.18
N ARG A 376 29.41 12.82 -3.56
CA ARG A 376 30.84 12.65 -3.91
C ARG A 376 31.23 13.48 -5.14
N ALA A 377 30.36 13.54 -6.16
CA ALA A 377 30.59 14.38 -7.33
C ALA A 377 30.59 15.88 -6.96
N ARG A 378 29.68 16.31 -6.05
CA ARG A 378 29.65 17.69 -5.54
C ARG A 378 30.95 18.08 -4.86
N LEU A 379 31.54 17.21 -4.04
CA LEU A 379 32.86 17.46 -3.42
C LEU A 379 33.97 17.51 -4.47
N ALA A 380 33.94 16.64 -5.48
CA ALA A 380 34.88 16.68 -6.59
C ALA A 380 34.82 18.00 -7.38
N GLU A 381 33.61 18.58 -7.58
CA GLU A 381 33.45 19.91 -8.15
C GLU A 381 34.12 20.99 -7.28
N GLU A 382 33.89 20.97 -5.97
CA GLU A 382 34.43 21.93 -5.02
C GLU A 382 35.98 21.88 -5.03
N ASP A 383 36.54 20.69 -5.13
CA ASP A 383 37.99 20.47 -5.20
C ASP A 383 38.58 20.61 -6.61
N GLN A 384 37.80 21.11 -7.58
CA GLN A 384 38.22 21.31 -8.98
C GLN A 384 38.64 19.99 -9.69
N GLN A 385 38.21 18.84 -9.19
CA GLN A 385 38.43 17.52 -9.84
C GLN A 385 37.35 17.27 -10.90
N LEU A 386 37.29 18.17 -11.89
CA LEU A 386 36.17 18.21 -12.86
C LEU A 386 36.01 16.93 -13.68
N GLY A 387 37.12 16.22 -14.00
CA GLY A 387 37.05 14.92 -14.70
C GLY A 387 36.34 13.86 -13.87
N LEU A 388 36.64 13.77 -12.57
CA LEU A 388 35.98 12.85 -11.65
C LEU A 388 34.50 13.22 -11.46
N ALA A 389 34.19 14.50 -11.28
CA ALA A 389 32.82 14.96 -11.15
C ALA A 389 31.97 14.60 -12.37
N HIS A 390 32.49 14.84 -13.59
CA HIS A 390 31.88 14.43 -14.84
C HIS A 390 31.59 12.94 -14.90
N ALA A 391 32.59 12.11 -14.60
CA ALA A 391 32.51 10.66 -14.67
C ALA A 391 31.43 10.11 -13.68
N ILE A 392 31.40 10.66 -12.45
CA ILE A 392 30.41 10.25 -11.45
C ILE A 392 29.00 10.67 -11.86
N TYR A 393 28.77 11.93 -12.28
CA TYR A 393 27.44 12.37 -12.72
C TYR A 393 26.96 11.63 -13.95
N GLN A 394 27.85 11.31 -14.88
CA GLN A 394 27.53 10.49 -16.04
C GLN A 394 27.09 9.08 -15.63
N LYS A 395 27.88 8.42 -14.77
CA LYS A 395 27.55 7.08 -14.24
C LYS A 395 26.23 7.10 -13.47
N LEU A 396 26.02 8.09 -12.62
CA LEU A 396 24.76 8.29 -11.87
C LEU A 396 23.57 8.43 -12.82
N SER A 397 23.70 9.24 -13.85
CA SER A 397 22.64 9.48 -14.84
C SER A 397 22.32 8.25 -15.69
N GLN A 398 23.30 7.41 -15.97
CA GLN A 398 23.16 6.19 -16.76
C GLN A 398 22.61 5.01 -15.95
N ARG A 399 22.96 4.92 -14.66
CA ARG A 399 22.59 3.78 -13.82
C ARG A 399 21.25 3.98 -13.08
N TYR A 400 21.01 5.19 -12.60
CA TYR A 400 19.86 5.49 -11.74
C TYR A 400 18.75 6.28 -12.45
N LEU A 401 18.79 6.31 -13.76
CA LEU A 401 17.88 6.90 -14.75
C LEU A 401 16.88 7.94 -14.20
N ASN A 402 15.83 7.49 -13.52
CA ASN A 402 14.72 8.32 -13.05
C ASN A 402 14.75 8.61 -11.54
N TYR A 403 15.85 8.36 -10.85
CA TYR A 403 16.01 8.72 -9.45
C TYR A 403 16.17 10.23 -9.26
N TYR A 404 15.81 10.73 -8.09
CA TYR A 404 15.95 12.14 -7.74
C TYR A 404 17.37 12.67 -7.96
N TYR A 405 18.38 11.98 -7.43
CA TYR A 405 19.77 12.39 -7.57
C TYR A 405 20.32 12.26 -8.99
N ALA A 406 19.79 11.37 -9.81
CA ALA A 406 20.17 11.27 -11.22
C ALA A 406 19.68 12.48 -12.01
N ASP A 407 18.48 12.98 -11.71
CA ASP A 407 17.98 14.22 -12.33
C ASP A 407 18.84 15.44 -11.95
N LEU A 408 19.17 15.57 -10.68
CA LEU A 408 20.10 16.59 -10.22
C LEU A 408 21.49 16.43 -10.87
N GLY A 409 22.00 15.20 -10.98
CA GLY A 409 23.25 14.89 -11.66
C GLY A 409 23.27 15.34 -13.12
N ARG A 410 22.18 15.09 -13.87
CA ARG A 410 22.02 15.59 -15.24
C ARG A 410 22.04 17.11 -15.34
N GLN A 411 21.40 17.80 -14.40
CA GLN A 411 21.41 19.26 -14.35
C GLN A 411 22.82 19.80 -14.08
N ARG A 412 23.54 19.21 -13.13
CA ARG A 412 24.94 19.57 -12.81
C ARG A 412 25.86 19.28 -14.00
N LEU A 413 25.73 18.11 -14.61
CA LEU A 413 26.53 17.71 -15.77
C LEU A 413 26.41 18.71 -16.95
N LYS A 414 25.21 19.25 -17.19
CA LYS A 414 25.00 20.30 -18.20
C LYS A 414 25.64 21.65 -17.82
N ALA A 415 25.79 21.93 -16.53
CA ALA A 415 26.36 23.18 -16.04
C ALA A 415 27.88 23.14 -15.90
N LEU A 416 28.49 21.95 -15.84
CA LEU A 416 29.92 21.77 -15.71
C LEU A 416 30.64 22.19 -16.99
N PRO A 417 31.80 22.90 -16.87
CA PRO A 417 32.64 23.17 -18.02
C PRO A 417 33.21 21.86 -18.60
N PRO A 418 33.49 21.80 -19.91
CA PRO A 418 34.13 20.62 -20.51
C PRO A 418 35.48 20.32 -19.82
N SER A 419 35.73 19.04 -19.52
CA SER A 419 37.00 18.58 -18.94
C SER A 419 37.74 17.67 -19.92
N ALA A 420 39.06 17.82 -20.04
CA ALA A 420 39.91 16.94 -20.83
C ALA A 420 40.02 15.52 -20.22
N ASP A 421 39.76 15.37 -18.91
CA ASP A 421 39.95 14.14 -18.15
C ASP A 421 38.69 13.25 -18.10
N VAL A 422 37.67 13.52 -18.92
CA VAL A 422 36.40 12.77 -18.97
C VAL A 422 36.62 11.30 -19.37
N THR A 423 37.71 10.98 -20.08
CA THR A 423 38.04 9.63 -20.51
C THR A 423 38.88 8.84 -19.52
N GLN A 424 39.26 9.45 -18.39
CA GLN A 424 40.02 8.78 -17.35
C GLN A 424 39.16 7.69 -16.69
N HIS A 425 39.75 6.53 -16.43
CA HIS A 425 39.12 5.44 -15.68
C HIS A 425 39.23 5.72 -14.18
N TYR A 426 38.10 5.62 -13.50
CA TYR A 426 38.00 5.80 -12.04
C TYR A 426 37.52 4.50 -11.41
N THR A 427 38.37 3.82 -10.63
CA THR A 427 38.09 2.52 -9.98
C THR A 427 36.88 2.56 -9.07
N LEU A 428 36.57 3.71 -8.48
CA LEU A 428 35.34 3.90 -7.70
C LEU A 428 34.08 3.49 -8.48
N LEU A 429 34.04 3.80 -9.79
CA LEU A 429 32.85 3.56 -10.62
C LEU A 429 32.70 2.09 -11.05
N ASP A 430 33.72 1.27 -10.86
CA ASP A 430 33.65 -0.18 -11.11
C ASP A 430 32.72 -0.89 -10.12
N HIS A 431 32.56 -0.34 -8.92
CA HIS A 431 31.63 -0.86 -7.91
C HIS A 431 30.15 -0.61 -8.26
N VAL A 432 29.85 0.36 -9.13
CA VAL A 432 28.49 0.68 -9.51
C VAL A 432 28.03 -0.31 -10.59
N PRO A 433 27.09 -1.22 -10.28
CA PRO A 433 26.67 -2.25 -11.23
C PRO A 433 26.05 -1.62 -12.48
N ALA A 434 26.23 -2.26 -13.63
CA ALA A 434 25.50 -1.89 -14.85
C ALA A 434 24.00 -2.21 -14.68
N LEU A 435 23.16 -1.56 -15.50
CA LEU A 435 21.78 -2.01 -15.70
C LEU A 435 21.87 -3.37 -16.42
N ASP A 436 21.20 -4.37 -15.86
CA ASP A 436 21.26 -5.74 -16.38
C ASP A 436 20.18 -6.02 -17.45
N GLY A 437 19.32 -5.06 -17.74
CA GLY A 437 18.26 -5.15 -18.77
C GLY A 437 17.16 -6.17 -18.47
N LYS A 438 17.17 -6.79 -17.27
CA LYS A 438 16.16 -7.79 -16.88
C LYS A 438 14.77 -7.21 -16.67
N GLU A 439 14.68 -5.91 -16.53
CA GLU A 439 13.41 -5.21 -16.23
C GLU A 439 12.70 -4.73 -17.50
N LYS A 440 13.26 -5.01 -18.68
CA LYS A 440 12.58 -4.72 -19.95
C LYS A 440 11.36 -5.61 -20.10
N VAL A 441 10.20 -5.00 -20.30
CA VAL A 441 8.94 -5.69 -20.54
C VAL A 441 8.65 -5.71 -22.03
N GLU A 442 8.69 -6.90 -22.62
CA GLU A 442 8.30 -7.09 -24.02
C GLU A 442 6.77 -7.01 -24.15
N GLU A 443 6.30 -6.26 -25.12
CA GLU A 443 4.86 -6.15 -25.38
C GLU A 443 4.32 -7.47 -25.93
N SER A 444 3.15 -7.86 -25.46
CA SER A 444 2.41 -9.05 -25.88
C SER A 444 0.97 -8.68 -26.22
N ASP A 445 0.38 -9.39 -27.16
CA ASP A 445 -0.97 -9.15 -27.62
C ASP A 445 -1.99 -9.88 -26.74
N PRO A 446 -3.16 -9.28 -26.46
CA PRO A 446 -4.24 -9.91 -25.71
C PRO A 446 -4.98 -10.97 -26.57
N PRO A 447 -5.55 -12.02 -25.93
CA PRO A 447 -6.33 -13.05 -26.62
C PRO A 447 -7.78 -12.59 -26.87
N THR A 448 -8.00 -11.70 -27.83
CA THR A 448 -9.29 -11.02 -28.05
C THR A 448 -10.44 -11.96 -28.40
N ASP A 449 -10.15 -13.17 -28.90
CA ASP A 449 -11.16 -14.19 -29.23
C ASP A 449 -11.48 -15.12 -28.02
N ASP A 450 -10.84 -14.91 -26.88
CA ASP A 450 -11.06 -15.71 -25.67
C ASP A 450 -12.33 -15.28 -24.91
N LEU A 451 -13.03 -16.24 -24.31
CA LEU A 451 -14.24 -16.01 -23.56
C LEU A 451 -14.03 -15.07 -22.37
N HIS A 452 -12.95 -15.23 -21.59
CA HIS A 452 -12.66 -14.38 -20.45
C HIS A 452 -12.35 -12.94 -20.87
N TRP A 453 -11.65 -12.76 -21.99
CA TRP A 453 -11.45 -11.43 -22.57
C TRP A 453 -12.80 -10.77 -22.94
N GLN A 454 -13.68 -11.48 -23.66
CA GLN A 454 -14.97 -10.97 -24.07
C GLN A 454 -15.87 -10.63 -22.89
N LYS A 455 -15.87 -11.49 -21.86
CA LYS A 455 -16.56 -11.19 -20.59
C LYS A 455 -16.00 -9.94 -19.93
N ALA A 456 -14.68 -9.77 -19.90
CA ALA A 456 -14.05 -8.59 -19.30
C ALA A 456 -14.47 -7.30 -20.01
N GLU A 457 -14.55 -7.28 -21.35
CA GLU A 457 -15.04 -6.13 -22.10
C GLU A 457 -16.50 -5.80 -21.75
N LEU A 458 -17.38 -6.82 -21.71
CA LEU A 458 -18.79 -6.63 -21.35
C LEU A 458 -18.95 -6.10 -19.92
N LEU A 459 -18.26 -6.70 -18.96
CA LEU A 459 -18.29 -6.29 -17.55
C LEU A 459 -17.74 -4.89 -17.35
N GLY A 460 -16.64 -4.55 -18.05
CA GLY A 460 -16.06 -3.20 -18.06
C GLY A 460 -17.03 -2.15 -18.59
N ASN A 461 -17.74 -2.46 -19.69
CA ASN A 461 -18.81 -1.60 -20.24
C ASN A 461 -19.98 -1.40 -19.27
N GLY A 462 -20.23 -2.39 -18.41
CA GLY A 462 -21.20 -2.32 -17.31
C GLY A 462 -20.70 -1.60 -16.05
N GLY A 463 -19.43 -1.17 -16.00
CA GLY A 463 -18.82 -0.59 -14.80
C GLY A 463 -18.46 -1.62 -13.73
N LEU A 464 -18.62 -2.93 -14.02
CA LEU A 464 -18.31 -4.04 -13.11
C LEU A 464 -16.82 -4.37 -13.15
N VAL A 465 -16.00 -3.37 -12.80
CA VAL A 465 -14.54 -3.35 -13.05
C VAL A 465 -13.80 -4.49 -12.34
N ASP A 466 -14.16 -4.81 -11.10
CA ASP A 466 -13.49 -5.87 -10.35
C ASP A 466 -13.72 -7.27 -10.97
N PHE A 467 -14.91 -7.49 -11.52
CA PHE A 467 -15.17 -8.72 -12.26
C PHE A 467 -14.44 -8.74 -13.59
N ALA A 468 -14.42 -7.61 -14.32
CA ALA A 468 -13.68 -7.49 -15.58
C ALA A 468 -12.18 -7.77 -15.39
N VAL A 469 -11.57 -7.23 -14.35
CA VAL A 469 -10.15 -7.47 -14.02
C VAL A 469 -9.90 -8.94 -13.66
N ARG A 470 -10.79 -9.59 -12.92
CA ARG A 470 -10.69 -11.02 -12.61
C ARG A 470 -10.76 -11.88 -13.88
N GLU A 471 -11.64 -11.54 -14.81
CA GLU A 471 -11.74 -12.23 -16.10
C GLU A 471 -10.46 -12.04 -16.93
N LEU A 472 -9.90 -10.82 -17.02
CA LEU A 472 -8.61 -10.59 -17.69
C LEU A 472 -7.48 -11.44 -17.08
N GLN A 473 -7.45 -11.59 -15.77
CA GLN A 473 -6.44 -12.39 -15.08
C GLN A 473 -6.60 -13.90 -15.31
N ALA A 474 -7.80 -14.37 -15.63
CA ALA A 474 -8.10 -15.76 -15.93
C ALA A 474 -7.88 -16.12 -17.41
N ALA A 475 -7.83 -15.13 -18.29
CA ALA A 475 -7.65 -15.36 -19.71
C ALA A 475 -6.31 -16.07 -20.03
N PRO A 476 -6.26 -16.92 -21.05
CA PRO A 476 -5.05 -17.66 -21.42
C PRO A 476 -3.86 -16.73 -21.66
N GLY A 477 -2.72 -17.06 -21.06
CA GLY A 477 -1.49 -16.28 -21.19
C GLY A 477 -1.46 -14.97 -20.39
N ALA A 478 -2.42 -14.70 -19.52
CA ALA A 478 -2.42 -13.50 -18.68
C ALA A 478 -1.23 -13.47 -17.71
N ALA A 479 -0.94 -14.59 -17.08
CA ALA A 479 0.17 -14.68 -16.13
C ALA A 479 1.51 -14.40 -16.81
N GLY A 480 2.20 -13.34 -16.38
CA GLY A 480 3.49 -12.91 -16.95
C GLY A 480 3.39 -12.13 -18.28
N SER A 481 2.19 -11.85 -18.78
CA SER A 481 2.00 -11.01 -19.96
C SER A 481 2.18 -9.52 -19.64
N SER A 482 2.41 -8.71 -20.67
CA SER A 482 2.39 -7.26 -20.55
C SER A 482 0.97 -6.69 -20.71
N TRP A 483 0.10 -7.37 -21.46
CA TRP A 483 -1.24 -6.89 -21.75
C TRP A 483 -2.21 -6.95 -20.54
N ALA A 484 -2.16 -8.02 -19.74
CA ALA A 484 -3.16 -8.21 -18.68
C ALA A 484 -3.11 -7.10 -17.59
N PRO A 485 -1.94 -6.71 -17.06
CA PRO A 485 -1.89 -5.57 -16.15
C PRO A 485 -2.17 -4.23 -16.86
N ALA A 486 -1.81 -4.06 -18.15
CA ALA A 486 -2.10 -2.85 -18.90
C ALA A 486 -3.61 -2.64 -19.09
N GLU A 487 -4.33 -3.67 -19.54
CA GLU A 487 -5.78 -3.59 -19.74
C GLU A 487 -6.52 -3.49 -18.39
N SER A 488 -6.06 -4.18 -17.36
CA SER A 488 -6.61 -4.03 -16.00
C SER A 488 -6.47 -2.60 -15.47
N ALA A 489 -5.30 -1.99 -15.65
CA ALA A 489 -5.07 -0.60 -15.25
C ALA A 489 -5.90 0.39 -16.07
N LYS A 490 -6.07 0.11 -17.37
CA LYS A 490 -6.96 0.89 -18.24
C LYS A 490 -8.42 0.81 -17.78
N LEU A 491 -8.92 -0.38 -17.44
CA LEU A 491 -10.28 -0.55 -16.91
C LEU A 491 -10.48 0.27 -15.63
N TYR A 492 -9.52 0.25 -14.70
CA TYR A 492 -9.57 1.12 -13.52
C TYR A 492 -9.59 2.60 -13.89
N ALA A 493 -8.71 3.04 -14.79
CA ALA A 493 -8.60 4.43 -15.19
C ALA A 493 -9.87 4.93 -15.93
N ASP A 494 -10.44 4.13 -16.84
CA ASP A 494 -11.68 4.43 -17.57
C ASP A 494 -12.87 4.58 -16.61
N ASN A 495 -12.81 3.91 -15.47
CA ASN A 495 -13.78 4.00 -14.38
C ASN A 495 -13.38 4.99 -13.26
N SER A 496 -12.44 5.89 -13.54
CA SER A 496 -11.97 6.94 -12.62
C SER A 496 -11.33 6.43 -11.31
N GLN A 497 -10.91 5.17 -11.27
CA GLN A 497 -10.20 4.52 -10.16
C GLN A 497 -8.68 4.57 -10.38
N PHE A 498 -8.13 5.79 -10.50
CA PHE A 498 -6.73 6.02 -10.85
C PHE A 498 -5.76 5.52 -9.79
N ASP A 499 -6.13 5.60 -8.52
CA ASP A 499 -5.39 5.04 -7.39
C ASP A 499 -5.16 3.53 -7.55
N ARG A 500 -6.20 2.79 -7.92
CA ARG A 500 -6.11 1.34 -8.16
C ARG A 500 -5.23 1.00 -9.38
N ALA A 501 -5.34 1.81 -10.45
CA ALA A 501 -4.49 1.66 -11.62
C ALA A 501 -3.01 1.89 -11.28
N ILE A 502 -2.70 2.94 -10.51
CA ILE A 502 -1.35 3.26 -10.06
C ILE A 502 -0.81 2.16 -9.14
N GLU A 503 -1.62 1.70 -8.17
CA GLU A 503 -1.24 0.65 -7.23
C GLU A 503 -0.91 -0.66 -7.97
N LEU A 504 -1.80 -1.09 -8.88
CA LEU A 504 -1.57 -2.26 -9.73
C LEU A 504 -0.23 -2.13 -10.48
N MET A 505 0.03 -0.99 -11.10
CA MET A 505 1.26 -0.80 -11.86
C MET A 505 2.51 -0.69 -11.00
N LYS A 506 2.43 -0.14 -9.80
CA LYS A 506 3.53 -0.17 -8.81
C LYS A 506 3.89 -1.61 -8.40
N HIS A 507 2.91 -2.48 -8.28
CA HIS A 507 3.14 -3.91 -8.01
C HIS A 507 3.67 -4.67 -9.22
N THR A 508 3.21 -4.34 -10.41
CA THR A 508 3.63 -4.97 -11.67
C THR A 508 5.05 -4.59 -12.07
N ALA A 509 5.41 -3.32 -11.91
CA ALA A 509 6.72 -2.78 -12.26
C ALA A 509 7.31 -1.97 -11.08
N PRO A 510 7.69 -2.62 -9.97
CA PRO A 510 8.11 -1.93 -8.74
C PRO A 510 9.36 -1.06 -8.94
N SER A 511 10.22 -1.43 -9.87
CA SER A 511 11.46 -0.72 -10.20
C SER A 511 11.30 0.30 -11.35
N TYR A 512 10.08 0.75 -11.68
CA TYR A 512 9.80 1.62 -12.83
C TYR A 512 10.70 2.87 -12.90
N PHE A 513 11.18 3.38 -11.78
CA PHE A 513 12.11 4.52 -11.76
C PHE A 513 13.58 4.12 -12.02
N ALA A 514 13.90 2.84 -12.10
CA ALA A 514 15.23 2.32 -12.38
C ALA A 514 15.41 1.88 -13.85
N VAL A 515 14.37 2.00 -14.68
CA VAL A 515 14.39 1.57 -16.11
C VAL A 515 14.30 2.76 -17.04
N ASP A 516 14.76 2.58 -18.28
CA ASP A 516 14.61 3.59 -19.33
C ASP A 516 13.15 3.62 -19.83
N LEU A 517 12.70 4.78 -20.32
CA LEU A 517 11.31 4.94 -20.78
C LEU A 517 10.92 3.93 -21.88
N PRO A 518 11.78 3.57 -22.86
CA PRO A 518 11.46 2.56 -23.85
C PRO A 518 11.42 1.12 -23.33
N ASP A 519 11.91 0.85 -22.11
CA ASP A 519 11.98 -0.51 -21.55
C ASP A 519 10.65 -0.99 -20.94
N LEU A 520 9.70 -0.09 -20.73
CA LEU A 520 8.34 -0.41 -20.32
C LEU A 520 7.33 0.00 -21.39
N PRO A 521 6.24 -0.77 -21.56
CA PRO A 521 5.14 -0.40 -22.44
C PRO A 521 4.60 0.99 -22.13
N ARG A 522 4.21 1.72 -23.16
CA ARG A 522 3.63 3.06 -22.99
C ARG A 522 2.42 3.07 -22.07
N ALA A 523 1.59 2.03 -22.16
CA ALA A 523 0.43 1.85 -21.30
C ALA A 523 0.77 1.79 -19.80
N TYR A 524 1.91 1.19 -19.42
CA TYR A 524 2.39 1.15 -18.03
C TYR A 524 2.72 2.55 -17.51
N TRP A 525 3.42 3.35 -18.34
CA TRP A 525 3.73 4.73 -17.98
C TRP A 525 2.49 5.61 -17.86
N GLU A 526 1.50 5.41 -18.73
CA GLU A 526 0.23 6.16 -18.67
C GLU A 526 -0.59 5.81 -17.42
N ALA A 527 -0.56 4.56 -17.00
CA ALA A 527 -1.18 4.14 -15.74
C ALA A 527 -0.40 4.59 -14.50
N LEU A 528 0.95 4.53 -14.51
CA LEU A 528 1.79 5.04 -13.41
C LEU A 528 1.74 6.55 -13.25
N PHE A 529 1.55 7.29 -14.36
CA PHE A 529 1.55 8.75 -14.42
C PHE A 529 0.31 9.27 -15.16
N PRO A 530 -0.90 9.00 -14.67
CA PRO A 530 -2.14 9.44 -15.32
C PRO A 530 -2.29 10.96 -15.23
N LYS A 531 -3.14 11.51 -16.11
CA LYS A 531 -3.48 12.92 -16.16
C LYS A 531 -4.99 13.17 -16.06
N PRO A 532 -5.69 12.64 -15.05
CA PRO A 532 -7.10 12.96 -14.88
C PRO A 532 -7.25 14.43 -14.50
N TYR A 533 -8.44 14.95 -14.73
CA TYR A 533 -8.76 16.36 -14.42
C TYR A 533 -7.81 17.38 -15.08
N TRP A 534 -7.10 16.99 -16.13
CA TRP A 534 -5.97 17.73 -16.69
C TRP A 534 -6.28 19.15 -17.10
N THR A 535 -7.48 19.40 -17.62
CA THR A 535 -7.93 20.75 -18.01
C THR A 535 -8.04 21.69 -16.81
N ASP A 536 -8.70 21.23 -15.74
CA ASP A 536 -8.83 22.00 -14.50
C ASP A 536 -7.49 22.15 -13.78
N LEU A 537 -6.70 21.07 -13.72
CA LEU A 537 -5.37 21.07 -13.12
C LEU A 537 -4.47 22.14 -13.80
N LYS A 538 -4.38 22.14 -15.13
CA LYS A 538 -3.61 23.16 -15.88
C LYS A 538 -4.12 24.57 -15.60
N ARG A 539 -5.42 24.78 -15.63
CA ARG A 539 -6.03 26.08 -15.34
C ARG A 539 -5.68 26.57 -13.93
N CYS A 540 -5.85 25.72 -12.92
CA CYS A 540 -5.54 26.06 -11.52
C CYS A 540 -4.04 26.26 -11.29
N ALA A 541 -3.18 25.44 -11.87
CA ALA A 541 -1.73 25.59 -11.81
C ALA A 541 -1.29 26.91 -12.45
N ALA A 542 -1.70 27.20 -13.68
CA ALA A 542 -1.36 28.43 -14.39
C ALA A 542 -1.86 29.68 -13.64
N GLY A 543 -3.09 29.65 -13.10
CA GLY A 543 -3.66 30.75 -12.31
C GLY A 543 -2.84 31.07 -11.04
N ASN A 544 -2.08 30.11 -10.53
CA ASN A 544 -1.21 30.25 -9.37
C ASN A 544 0.29 30.28 -9.72
N GLY A 545 0.66 30.36 -11.02
CA GLY A 545 2.07 30.38 -11.46
C GLY A 545 2.84 29.11 -11.05
N LEU A 546 2.17 27.97 -11.06
CA LEU A 546 2.75 26.64 -10.76
C LEU A 546 2.91 25.82 -12.04
N ASP A 547 3.91 24.97 -12.05
CA ASP A 547 4.09 23.96 -13.10
C ASP A 547 3.00 22.88 -12.98
N PRO A 548 2.19 22.61 -14.01
CA PRO A 548 1.13 21.61 -13.94
C PRO A 548 1.66 20.18 -13.70
N TYR A 549 2.86 19.85 -14.14
CA TYR A 549 3.48 18.56 -13.88
C TYR A 549 3.92 18.41 -12.42
N LEU A 550 4.35 19.50 -11.78
CA LEU A 550 4.62 19.52 -10.35
C LEU A 550 3.33 19.32 -9.55
N VAL A 551 2.23 19.99 -9.94
CA VAL A 551 0.92 19.82 -9.29
C VAL A 551 0.41 18.39 -9.47
N ALA A 552 0.52 17.81 -10.67
CA ALA A 552 0.15 16.41 -10.92
C ALA A 552 0.98 15.44 -10.05
N SER A 553 2.28 15.70 -9.92
CA SER A 553 3.16 14.92 -9.07
C SER A 553 2.79 15.00 -7.59
N LEU A 554 2.43 16.19 -7.11
CA LEU A 554 1.94 16.41 -5.75
C LEU A 554 0.66 15.60 -5.50
N ILE A 555 -0.34 15.69 -6.38
CA ILE A 555 -1.59 14.95 -6.27
C ILE A 555 -1.34 13.43 -6.29
N ARG A 556 -0.45 12.97 -7.18
CA ARG A 556 -0.06 11.57 -7.23
C ARG A 556 0.55 11.07 -5.91
N GLN A 557 1.29 11.91 -5.21
CA GLN A 557 1.88 11.58 -3.92
C GLN A 557 0.86 11.63 -2.78
N GLU A 558 -0.12 12.55 -2.83
CA GLU A 558 -1.10 12.77 -1.77
C GLU A 558 -2.27 11.76 -1.79
N SER A 559 -2.79 11.46 -2.96
CA SER A 559 -4.04 10.68 -3.09
C SER A 559 -4.06 9.70 -4.25
N GLU A 560 -3.00 9.63 -5.06
CA GLU A 560 -3.01 8.89 -6.32
C GLU A 560 -4.22 9.25 -7.21
N PHE A 561 -4.63 10.51 -7.18
CA PHE A 561 -5.80 11.06 -7.86
C PHE A 561 -7.17 10.55 -7.37
N ASN A 562 -7.24 9.96 -6.17
CA ASN A 562 -8.53 9.58 -5.57
C ASN A 562 -9.20 10.81 -4.93
N PRO A 563 -10.33 11.29 -5.47
CA PRO A 563 -11.03 12.44 -4.90
C PRO A 563 -11.72 12.13 -3.56
N ALA A 564 -11.97 10.87 -3.26
CA ALA A 564 -12.59 10.41 -2.01
C ALA A 564 -11.56 10.09 -0.90
N ALA A 565 -10.26 10.23 -1.17
CA ALA A 565 -9.21 9.92 -0.21
C ALA A 565 -9.34 10.75 1.07
N VAL A 566 -9.26 10.08 2.23
CA VAL A 566 -9.25 10.71 3.57
C VAL A 566 -8.12 10.12 4.38
N SER A 567 -7.20 10.96 4.84
CA SER A 567 -6.09 10.53 5.68
C SER A 567 -6.51 10.32 7.15
N ARG A 568 -5.63 9.66 7.94
CA ARG A 568 -5.82 9.53 9.40
C ARG A 568 -5.92 10.89 10.10
N ALA A 569 -5.31 11.94 9.55
CA ALA A 569 -5.40 13.30 10.05
C ALA A 569 -6.63 14.06 9.54
N ASN A 570 -7.54 13.38 8.82
CA ASN A 570 -8.73 13.96 8.20
C ASN A 570 -8.42 14.98 7.10
N ALA A 571 -7.31 14.80 6.36
CA ALA A 571 -7.06 15.52 5.11
C ALA A 571 -7.88 14.88 3.98
N ILE A 572 -8.44 15.68 3.08
CA ILE A 572 -9.49 15.26 2.13
C ILE A 572 -9.10 15.55 0.68
N GLY A 573 -9.37 14.59 -0.18
CA GLY A 573 -9.41 14.71 -1.63
C GLY A 573 -8.05 14.77 -2.31
N LEU A 574 -8.02 15.21 -3.57
CA LEU A 574 -6.88 15.11 -4.47
C LEU A 574 -5.56 15.65 -3.88
N MET A 575 -5.60 16.81 -3.25
CA MET A 575 -4.44 17.48 -2.68
C MET A 575 -4.41 17.37 -1.14
N GLN A 576 -5.16 16.46 -0.54
CA GLN A 576 -5.19 16.17 0.89
C GLN A 576 -5.25 17.42 1.78
N LEU A 577 -6.27 18.26 1.56
CA LEU A 577 -6.46 19.45 2.35
C LEU A 577 -7.19 19.15 3.66
N LEU A 578 -6.63 19.61 4.78
CA LEU A 578 -7.36 19.61 6.04
C LEU A 578 -8.60 20.53 5.95
N PRO A 579 -9.77 20.15 6.50
CA PRO A 579 -10.97 20.99 6.50
C PRO A 579 -10.74 22.42 6.98
N LYS A 580 -9.89 22.59 8.01
CA LYS A 580 -9.50 23.88 8.56
C LYS A 580 -8.70 24.70 7.54
N THR A 581 -7.78 24.08 6.84
CA THR A 581 -6.97 24.71 5.77
C THR A 581 -7.87 25.11 4.59
N GLY A 582 -8.72 24.18 4.11
CA GLY A 582 -9.68 24.47 3.05
C GLY A 582 -10.58 25.68 3.38
N LYS A 583 -11.09 25.76 4.63
CA LYS A 583 -11.89 26.91 5.08
C LYS A 583 -11.10 28.23 5.10
N LEU A 584 -9.83 28.17 5.49
CA LEU A 584 -8.95 29.36 5.49
C LEU A 584 -8.73 29.89 4.06
N VAL A 585 -8.34 28.99 3.15
CA VAL A 585 -8.08 29.36 1.76
C VAL A 585 -9.34 29.79 1.05
N ALA A 586 -10.48 29.11 1.24
CA ALA A 586 -11.78 29.51 0.68
C ALA A 586 -12.19 30.92 1.12
N LYS A 587 -11.90 31.29 2.37
CA LYS A 587 -12.13 32.68 2.87
C LYS A 587 -11.21 33.70 2.17
N GLN A 588 -9.95 33.34 1.93
CA GLN A 588 -8.97 34.21 1.22
C GLN A 588 -9.41 34.43 -0.22
N GLU A 589 -9.89 33.37 -0.91
CA GLU A 589 -10.40 33.41 -2.28
C GLU A 589 -11.85 33.92 -2.38
N LYS A 590 -12.46 34.32 -1.26
CA LYS A 590 -13.83 34.86 -1.18
C LYS A 590 -14.89 33.91 -1.75
N LEU A 591 -14.68 32.60 -1.64
CA LEU A 591 -15.68 31.61 -2.04
C LEU A 591 -16.92 31.72 -1.16
N LYS A 592 -18.07 31.98 -1.80
CA LYS A 592 -19.34 32.07 -1.13
C LYS A 592 -19.88 30.66 -0.80
N ARG A 593 -20.36 30.47 0.44
CA ARG A 593 -21.02 29.22 0.89
C ARG A 593 -20.10 27.98 0.84
N TYR A 594 -18.80 28.13 1.10
CA TYR A 594 -17.90 26.98 1.19
C TYR A 594 -18.30 26.04 2.34
N ASN A 595 -18.31 24.74 2.06
CA ASN A 595 -18.48 23.64 3.00
C ASN A 595 -17.33 22.64 2.85
N PRO A 596 -16.75 22.13 3.93
CA PRO A 596 -15.67 21.13 3.87
C PRO A 596 -15.96 19.89 3.01
N SER A 597 -17.22 19.46 2.88
CA SER A 597 -17.59 18.35 1.99
C SER A 597 -17.28 18.64 0.51
N GLN A 598 -17.14 19.90 0.11
CA GLN A 598 -16.75 20.26 -1.25
C GLN A 598 -15.28 19.91 -1.56
N LEU A 599 -14.45 19.55 -0.55
CA LEU A 599 -13.11 19.04 -0.77
C LEU A 599 -13.08 17.69 -1.49
N TYR A 600 -14.17 16.94 -1.49
CA TYR A 600 -14.32 15.74 -2.32
C TYR A 600 -14.57 16.07 -3.82
N THR A 601 -14.90 17.32 -4.15
CA THR A 601 -15.09 17.75 -5.53
C THR A 601 -13.75 18.12 -6.17
N PRO A 602 -13.30 17.43 -7.23
CA PRO A 602 -11.97 17.65 -7.83
C PRO A 602 -11.68 19.11 -8.17
N ALA A 603 -12.61 19.82 -8.84
CA ALA A 603 -12.41 21.20 -9.23
C ALA A 603 -12.19 22.15 -8.04
N VAL A 604 -12.95 21.97 -6.94
CA VAL A 604 -12.80 22.78 -5.71
C VAL A 604 -11.50 22.44 -5.00
N ASN A 605 -11.16 21.16 -4.91
CA ASN A 605 -9.93 20.71 -4.26
C ASN A 605 -8.69 21.23 -4.98
N LEU A 606 -8.69 21.18 -6.34
CA LEU A 606 -7.62 21.74 -7.17
C LEU A 606 -7.49 23.28 -7.00
N GLU A 607 -8.60 24.01 -7.00
CA GLU A 607 -8.59 25.46 -6.82
C GLU A 607 -7.98 25.86 -5.47
N LEU A 608 -8.45 25.27 -4.38
CA LEU A 608 -7.99 25.58 -3.04
C LEU A 608 -6.57 25.02 -2.79
N GLY A 609 -6.28 23.80 -3.25
CA GLY A 609 -5.00 23.14 -3.03
C GLY A 609 -3.85 23.82 -3.75
N THR A 610 -4.03 24.19 -5.02
CA THR A 610 -2.98 24.92 -5.76
C THR A 610 -2.74 26.31 -5.17
N ARG A 611 -3.78 26.98 -4.67
CA ARG A 611 -3.64 28.25 -3.97
C ARG A 611 -2.89 28.10 -2.66
N TYR A 612 -3.20 27.07 -1.88
CA TYR A 612 -2.50 26.76 -0.64
C TYR A 612 -1.03 26.46 -0.90
N PHE A 613 -0.73 25.59 -1.87
CA PHE A 613 0.64 25.27 -2.24
C PHE A 613 1.40 26.49 -2.77
N ARG A 614 0.78 27.37 -3.56
CA ARG A 614 1.39 28.64 -3.97
C ARG A 614 1.79 29.49 -2.76
N GLY A 615 0.94 29.57 -1.75
CA GLY A 615 1.27 30.28 -0.51
C GLY A 615 2.51 29.70 0.20
N MET A 616 2.74 28.39 0.14
CA MET A 616 3.97 27.76 0.64
C MET A 616 5.18 28.16 -0.21
N VAL A 617 5.05 28.10 -1.54
CA VAL A 617 6.14 28.49 -2.47
C VAL A 617 6.52 29.95 -2.25
N ASP A 618 5.56 30.86 -2.08
CA ASP A 618 5.81 32.27 -1.79
C ASP A 618 6.52 32.47 -0.45
N ARG A 619 6.11 31.73 0.57
CA ARG A 619 6.72 31.79 1.91
C ARG A 619 8.21 31.47 1.90
N TYR A 620 8.63 30.55 1.02
CA TYR A 620 10.03 30.12 0.89
C TYR A 620 10.72 30.69 -0.34
N ALA A 621 10.30 31.88 -0.80
CA ALA A 621 10.93 32.63 -1.89
C ALA A 621 11.13 31.84 -3.19
N GLY A 622 10.22 30.91 -3.49
CA GLY A 622 10.26 30.06 -4.68
C GLY A 622 10.99 28.74 -4.53
N ALA A 623 11.62 28.45 -3.38
CA ALA A 623 12.31 27.20 -3.15
C ALA A 623 11.29 26.06 -2.92
N LEU A 624 11.16 25.19 -3.93
CA LEU A 624 10.16 24.12 -3.97
C LEU A 624 10.41 23.07 -2.88
N GLU A 625 11.65 22.76 -2.61
CA GLU A 625 12.07 21.77 -1.62
C GLU A 625 11.54 22.12 -0.22
N TYR A 626 11.66 23.38 0.18
CA TYR A 626 11.15 23.87 1.46
C TYR A 626 9.62 23.92 1.46
N ALA A 627 9.01 24.34 0.35
CA ALA A 627 7.56 24.40 0.20
C ALA A 627 6.92 23.01 0.30
N LEU A 628 7.49 22.01 -0.36
CA LEU A 628 7.03 20.62 -0.31
C LEU A 628 7.24 20.01 1.08
N ALA A 629 8.40 20.24 1.70
CA ALA A 629 8.62 19.81 3.08
C ALA A 629 7.59 20.40 4.05
N ALA A 630 7.27 21.70 3.87
CA ALA A 630 6.27 22.38 4.70
C ALA A 630 4.83 21.91 4.42
N TYR A 631 4.55 21.49 3.21
CA TYR A 631 3.24 20.90 2.86
C TYR A 631 2.99 19.59 3.61
N ASN A 632 4.00 18.72 3.67
CA ASN A 632 3.92 17.44 4.37
C ASN A 632 4.09 17.56 5.89
N ALA A 633 5.19 18.15 6.36
CA ALA A 633 5.53 18.18 7.79
C ALA A 633 4.94 19.38 8.57
N GLY A 634 4.43 20.38 7.86
CA GLY A 634 3.97 21.63 8.43
C GLY A 634 5.05 22.72 8.52
N THR A 635 4.61 23.97 8.43
CA THR A 635 5.50 25.14 8.38
C THR A 635 6.33 25.36 9.64
N GLU A 636 5.81 24.97 10.81
CA GLU A 636 6.52 25.15 12.09
C GLU A 636 7.78 24.30 12.13
N ARG A 637 7.68 23.02 11.76
CA ARG A 637 8.84 22.10 11.71
C ARG A 637 9.89 22.55 10.70
N VAL A 638 9.47 22.95 9.51
CA VAL A 638 10.41 23.42 8.50
C VAL A 638 11.09 24.72 8.94
N THR A 639 10.37 25.60 9.63
CA THR A 639 10.97 26.83 10.21
C THR A 639 12.01 26.47 11.26
N ASP A 640 11.75 25.47 12.10
CA ASP A 640 12.72 24.97 13.08
C ASP A 640 13.96 24.38 12.38
N TRP A 641 13.78 23.47 11.44
CA TRP A 641 14.90 22.87 10.69
C TRP A 641 15.76 23.89 9.97
N VAL A 642 15.14 24.91 9.35
CA VAL A 642 15.87 26.01 8.68
C VAL A 642 16.59 26.90 9.69
N GLY A 643 15.99 27.14 10.86
CA GLY A 643 16.57 27.98 11.92
C GLY A 643 17.80 27.34 12.58
N GLN A 644 17.91 26.02 12.53
CA GLN A 644 18.97 25.26 13.20
C GLN A 644 20.12 24.84 12.28
N GLY A 645 19.99 25.05 10.98
CA GLY A 645 21.01 24.67 9.99
C GLY A 645 21.35 25.74 8.98
N THR A 646 22.62 25.81 8.60
CA THR A 646 23.04 26.55 7.40
C THR A 646 23.13 25.58 6.24
N TYR A 647 22.39 25.83 5.17
CA TYR A 647 22.37 24.98 3.97
C TYR A 647 22.94 25.77 2.79
N ARG A 648 23.88 25.17 2.05
CA ARG A 648 24.50 25.80 0.87
C ARG A 648 23.51 25.93 -0.30
N ASP A 649 22.60 24.97 -0.37
CA ASP A 649 21.54 24.90 -1.37
C ASP A 649 20.33 24.07 -0.86
N PRO A 650 19.19 24.09 -1.59
CA PRO A 650 18.00 23.35 -1.20
C PRO A 650 18.20 21.83 -1.11
N GLN A 651 19.13 21.26 -1.89
CA GLN A 651 19.41 19.81 -1.88
C GLN A 651 20.05 19.39 -0.56
N GLU A 652 20.92 20.22 0.02
CA GLU A 652 21.48 20.02 1.35
C GLU A 652 20.41 20.05 2.45
N PHE A 653 19.43 20.94 2.31
CA PHE A 653 18.27 20.95 3.20
C PHE A 653 17.48 19.65 3.09
N VAL A 654 17.15 19.20 1.87
CA VAL A 654 16.36 17.96 1.67
C VAL A 654 17.02 16.78 2.36
N GLU A 655 18.32 16.57 2.15
CA GLU A 655 19.04 15.46 2.75
C GLU A 655 19.18 15.57 4.28
N SER A 656 19.15 16.80 4.79
CA SER A 656 19.21 17.09 6.23
C SER A 656 17.86 16.99 6.95
N ILE A 657 16.74 16.82 6.23
CA ILE A 657 15.42 16.65 6.86
C ILE A 657 15.47 15.41 7.78
N PRO A 658 15.21 15.58 9.09
CA PRO A 658 15.33 14.48 10.05
C PRO A 658 14.25 13.41 9.88
N PHE A 659 13.07 13.80 9.35
CA PHE A 659 11.96 12.87 9.10
C PHE A 659 12.14 12.20 7.74
N THR A 660 12.40 10.90 7.75
CA THR A 660 12.57 10.09 6.53
C THR A 660 11.38 10.22 5.59
N GLU A 661 10.15 10.12 6.11
CA GLU A 661 8.92 10.30 5.34
C GLU A 661 8.91 11.64 4.58
N THR A 662 9.21 12.75 5.24
CA THR A 662 9.19 14.08 4.61
C THR A 662 10.31 14.23 3.58
N ARG A 663 11.50 13.69 3.86
CA ARG A 663 12.62 13.69 2.92
C ARG A 663 12.28 12.93 1.64
N GLU A 664 11.77 11.72 1.78
CA GLU A 664 11.34 10.87 0.65
C GLU A 664 10.16 11.49 -0.12
N TYR A 665 9.22 12.13 0.58
CA TYR A 665 8.11 12.86 -0.03
C TYR A 665 8.60 13.96 -0.97
N VAL A 666 9.52 14.81 -0.53
CA VAL A 666 10.10 15.89 -1.36
C VAL A 666 10.81 15.29 -2.58
N GLN A 667 11.68 14.30 -2.36
CA GLN A 667 12.43 13.64 -3.43
C GLN A 667 11.48 12.95 -4.45
N ALA A 668 10.45 12.27 -3.98
CA ALA A 668 9.48 11.59 -4.84
C ALA A 668 8.69 12.57 -5.71
N ILE A 669 8.22 13.69 -5.16
CA ILE A 669 7.47 14.67 -5.93
C ILE A 669 8.33 15.31 -7.01
N LEU A 670 9.55 15.73 -6.69
CA LEU A 670 10.45 16.33 -7.67
C LEU A 670 10.85 15.35 -8.77
N ARG A 671 11.17 14.11 -8.41
CA ARG A 671 11.42 13.01 -9.34
C ARG A 671 10.23 12.75 -10.26
N ASN A 672 9.04 12.60 -9.69
CA ASN A 672 7.83 12.31 -10.45
C ASN A 672 7.44 13.48 -11.37
N ALA A 673 7.68 14.73 -10.96
CA ALA A 673 7.48 15.90 -11.82
C ALA A 673 8.41 15.88 -13.05
N SER A 674 9.65 15.44 -12.85
CA SER A 674 10.61 15.24 -13.95
C SER A 674 10.12 14.14 -14.91
N LEU A 675 9.63 13.01 -14.38
CA LEU A 675 9.05 11.93 -15.20
C LEU A 675 7.81 12.38 -15.97
N TYR A 676 6.89 13.11 -15.36
CA TYR A 676 5.75 13.70 -16.08
C TYR A 676 6.21 14.58 -17.25
N LYS A 677 7.26 15.39 -17.06
CA LYS A 677 7.82 16.20 -18.15
C LYS A 677 8.43 15.36 -19.25
N GLN A 678 9.16 14.29 -18.92
CA GLN A 678 9.74 13.39 -19.91
C GLN A 678 8.67 12.67 -20.72
N LEU A 679 7.58 12.24 -20.06
CA LEU A 679 6.49 11.48 -20.69
C LEU A 679 5.58 12.36 -21.55
N TYR A 680 5.34 13.61 -21.15
CA TYR A 680 4.25 14.44 -21.68
C TYR A 680 4.65 15.88 -22.05
N GLY A 681 5.85 16.30 -21.69
CA GLY A 681 6.35 17.62 -22.08
C GLY A 681 6.55 17.69 -23.58
N THR A 682 6.33 18.87 -24.17
CA THR A 682 6.81 19.14 -25.53
C THR A 682 8.33 19.25 -25.48
N PRO A 683 9.05 18.61 -26.42
CA PRO A 683 10.51 18.70 -26.49
C PRO A 683 11.04 20.13 -26.53
#